data_2cacaa7600f1259dda7a4db151ed7e94
#
_entry.id   2cacaa7600f1259dda7a4db151ed7e94
#
_cell.length_a   1.000
_cell.length_b   1.000
_cell.length_c   1.000
_cell.angle_alpha   90.00
_cell.angle_beta   90.00
_cell.angle_gamma   90.00
#
_symmetry.space_group_name_H-M   'P 1'
#
loop_
_entity.id
_entity.type
_entity.pdbx_description
1 polymer ?
#
loop_
_entity_poly.entity_id
_entity_poly.type
_entity_poly.pdbx_seq_one_letter_code
_entity_poly.pdbx_strand_id
1 'polypeptide(L)'
;XXXLRVILEKQDNVTAEFIYRTEKKVRSGWLKLEIEQDGCRRSDNLEEELPVILEVETDIRPEAMTAMYLLNDWWTRPAFINDFSEIPELTQAIYGKLRNGYFFLLPMPGKQFKTQVKPGRENTLIFGMSACKGGISKLDEPVYAYAEADSLQEAVHACMAWAAEYHGIRLKEERNMPEMLKYLGWCSWDAFYTEISEEKVRAKGREFAEKNVPVRWMLMDDGWLSVHGDALYDLAPEKEKFPNGFAQMIRDIKRDTQVDWFGVWHALGGYWGGIEPGSDLAAKEQEHLYQNAPGKLIPWPDAAKGYGFYRDWYEYLKREGISFSKVDGQSAVHNYFENDLPLMTATRGMHGALEGAAAYFDGAVINCMGMAAENMFSRPQTAVARNSDDFVPKREDGFTEHLLQNAYNTPYQGELYVCDWDMFWTSHEDGLRHSLLRAISGGPVYFSDRIGETAPEVAAPLCYADGRLPQLLRAARPTQDCMFRDPRKDGVLKLTNVGAYANGKIGGVIAVYNLTHQEQTYRIGASDIPELSGKNCWIYDCRNQTAAACSAEEGREYRLAAGDFTWFLFVEDTEGKTFVGLVDKYISFDAVLWMHEIGGRLMGEICGGKTVGFLSKEPVKRVLCNGEDVTAQVEKKDCLYLLELNGQNAVVEVE
;
A
#
# COMPACT_ATOMS: atom_id res chain seq x y z
N UNK A 1 15.50 21.06 13.60
CA UNK A 1 15.52 21.30 13.75
C UNK A 1 15.93 21.83 14.35
N UNK A 2 16.52 22.31 14.53
CA UNK A 2 16.92 22.83 15.15
C UNK A 2 16.54 23.87 15.15
N UNK A 3 15.78 24.33 15.56
CA UNK A 3 15.62 24.94 15.59
C UNK A 3 16.17 25.58 15.86
N LEU A 4 16.83 26.34 15.41
CA LEU A 4 17.71 27.41 15.80
C LEU A 4 16.93 28.64 16.23
N ARG A 5 15.86 28.90 15.53
CA ARG A 5 15.06 30.10 15.82
C ARG A 5 13.63 29.83 15.39
N VAL A 6 12.68 30.22 16.23
CA VAL A 6 11.27 29.97 15.96
C VAL A 6 10.51 31.29 16.04
N ILE A 7 9.71 31.56 15.02
CA ILE A 7 8.85 32.73 14.96
C ILE A 7 7.41 32.25 14.87
N LEU A 8 6.57 32.77 15.76
CA LEU A 8 5.14 32.46 15.76
C LEU A 8 4.38 33.69 15.24
N GLU A 9 3.60 33.45 14.17
CA GLU A 9 2.67 34.43 13.66
C GLU A 9 1.27 34.01 14.06
N LYS A 10 0.56 34.82 14.80
CA LYS A 10 -0.71 34.43 15.38
C LYS A 10 -1.67 35.60 15.41
N GLN A 11 -2.94 35.27 15.58
CA GLN A 11 -3.99 36.29 15.77
C GLN A 11 -3.92 36.85 17.19
N ASP A 12 -4.50 38.03 17.38
CA ASP A 12 -4.42 38.72 18.67
C ASP A 12 -5.09 37.93 19.81
N ASN A 13 -6.11 37.16 19.49
CA ASN A 13 -6.85 36.40 20.48
C ASN A 13 -6.18 35.05 20.83
N VAL A 14 -4.99 34.83 20.31
CA VAL A 14 -4.28 33.55 20.53
C VAL A 14 -3.04 33.81 21.38
N THR A 15 -2.88 33.02 22.44
CA THR A 15 -1.64 32.95 23.21
C THR A 15 -0.96 31.67 22.85
N ALA A 16 0.32 31.73 22.45
CA ALA A 16 1.01 30.56 21.94
C ALA A 16 2.43 30.47 22.49
N GLU A 17 2.86 29.27 22.77
CA GLU A 17 4.22 28.98 23.24
C GLU A 17 4.74 27.76 22.48
N PHE A 18 5.96 27.85 21.95
CA PHE A 18 6.61 26.76 21.26
C PHE A 18 7.56 26.04 22.22
N ILE A 19 7.52 24.69 22.20
CA ILE A 19 8.36 23.87 23.06
C ILE A 19 9.06 22.84 22.17
N TYR A 20 10.37 22.76 22.30
CA TYR A 20 11.19 21.83 21.54
C TYR A 20 11.55 20.63 22.43
N ARG A 21 11.39 19.43 21.90
CA ARG A 21 11.67 18.21 22.64
C ARG A 21 12.53 17.26 21.83
N THR A 22 13.34 16.49 22.52
CA THR A 22 14.08 15.39 21.93
C THR A 22 13.79 14.13 22.72
N GLU A 23 13.36 13.09 22.00
CA GLU A 23 13.02 11.81 22.60
C GLU A 23 13.61 10.72 21.74
N LYS A 24 14.53 9.93 22.33
CA LYS A 24 15.23 8.93 21.55
C LYS A 24 15.89 9.63 20.34
N LYS A 25 15.61 9.19 19.12
CA LYS A 25 16.20 9.79 17.93
C LYS A 25 15.30 10.85 17.29
N VAL A 26 14.16 11.14 17.90
CA VAL A 26 13.17 12.04 17.27
C VAL A 26 13.21 13.39 17.98
N ARG A 27 13.32 14.44 17.16
CA ARG A 27 13.17 15.82 17.62
C ARG A 27 11.77 16.27 17.23
N SER A 28 11.09 16.94 18.15
CA SER A 28 9.71 17.38 17.89
C SER A 28 9.51 18.80 18.35
N GLY A 29 8.66 19.52 17.62
CA GLY A 29 8.23 20.84 18.03
C GLY A 29 6.79 20.79 18.48
N TRP A 30 6.52 21.37 19.64
CA TRP A 30 5.19 21.34 20.24
C TRP A 30 4.66 22.74 20.36
N LEU A 31 3.36 22.88 20.23
CA LEU A 31 2.70 24.15 20.37
C LEU A 31 1.65 24.06 21.48
N LYS A 32 1.73 25.00 22.42
CA LYS A 32 0.76 25.14 23.50
C LYS A 32 -0.03 26.40 23.21
N LEU A 33 -1.33 26.25 23.02
CA LEU A 33 -2.19 27.37 22.61
C LEU A 33 -3.33 27.59 23.57
N GLU A 34 -3.73 28.86 23.71
CA GLU A 34 -5.03 29.24 24.24
C GLU A 34 -5.65 30.23 23.27
N ILE A 35 -6.90 29.96 22.88
CA ILE A 35 -7.63 30.77 21.90
C ILE A 35 -8.89 31.29 22.55
N GLU A 36 -9.09 32.59 22.50
CA GLU A 36 -10.24 33.22 23.15
C GLU A 36 -11.53 33.13 22.34
N GLN A 37 -11.40 32.88 21.05
CA GLN A 37 -12.54 32.76 20.14
C GLN A 37 -12.44 31.42 19.41
N ASP A 38 -13.47 31.14 18.60
CA ASP A 38 -13.42 29.97 17.73
C ASP A 38 -12.17 30.02 16.87
N GLY A 39 -11.66 28.84 16.59
CA GLY A 39 -10.44 28.70 15.81
C GLY A 39 -10.66 28.96 14.34
N CYS A 40 -9.84 28.36 13.52
CA CYS A 40 -9.81 28.65 12.10
C CYS A 40 -10.89 27.89 11.33
N ARG A 41 -11.14 28.34 10.11
CA ARG A 41 -12.01 27.68 9.17
C ARG A 41 -11.24 27.30 7.93
N ARG A 42 -11.71 26.29 7.26
CA ARG A 42 -11.10 25.79 6.05
C ARG A 42 -11.70 26.49 4.83
N SER A 43 -10.87 26.74 3.83
CA SER A 43 -11.36 27.26 2.56
C SER A 43 -11.84 26.13 1.66
N ASP A 44 -12.46 26.49 0.55
CA ASP A 44 -13.01 25.52 -0.39
C ASP A 44 -11.94 24.69 -1.07
N ASN A 45 -10.70 25.14 -1.10
CA ASN A 45 -9.63 24.49 -1.84
C ASN A 45 -8.57 23.91 -0.92
N LEU A 46 -8.96 23.46 0.25
CA LEU A 46 -8.04 22.91 1.24
C LEU A 46 -7.11 23.94 1.87
N GLU A 47 -7.18 25.17 1.43
CA GLU A 47 -6.46 26.23 2.09
C GLU A 47 -7.13 26.51 3.43
N GLU A 48 -6.36 26.84 4.41
CA GLU A 48 -6.88 26.97 5.76
C GLU A 48 -6.57 28.33 6.33
N GLU A 49 -7.54 28.89 7.04
CA GLU A 49 -7.29 30.06 7.86
C GLU A 49 -6.70 29.55 9.17
N LEU A 50 -5.46 29.89 9.41
CA LEU A 50 -4.71 29.31 10.51
C LEU A 50 -4.57 30.32 11.64
N PRO A 51 -4.89 29.90 12.87
CA PRO A 51 -4.65 30.82 13.99
C PRO A 51 -3.17 31.01 14.26
N VAL A 52 -2.32 30.07 13.83
CA VAL A 52 -0.89 30.16 14.08
C VAL A 52 -0.13 29.68 12.85
N ILE A 53 0.89 30.45 12.49
CA ILE A 53 1.89 30.02 11.52
C ILE A 53 3.22 29.99 12.25
N LEU A 54 3.93 28.88 12.08
CA LEU A 54 5.19 28.64 12.77
C LEU A 54 6.31 28.65 11.74
N GLU A 55 7.29 29.53 11.92
CA GLU A 55 8.49 29.56 11.09
C GLU A 55 9.65 29.05 11.93
N VAL A 56 10.36 28.07 11.40
CA VAL A 56 11.50 27.47 12.08
C VAL A 56 12.75 27.66 11.23
N GLU A 57 13.64 28.54 11.67
CA GLU A 57 14.95 28.65 11.05
C GLU A 57 15.78 27.47 11.53
N THR A 58 16.47 26.83 10.61
CA THR A 58 17.14 25.58 10.90
C THR A 58 18.53 25.57 10.26
N ASP A 59 19.41 24.76 10.80
CA ASP A 59 20.73 24.52 10.22
C ASP A 59 20.73 23.30 9.29
N ILE A 60 19.57 22.74 8.98
CA ILE A 60 19.46 21.64 8.04
C ILE A 60 19.82 22.15 6.64
N ARG A 61 20.72 21.42 5.98
CA ARG A 61 21.16 21.78 4.62
C ARG A 61 20.91 20.59 3.70
N PRO A 62 19.70 20.44 3.17
CA PRO A 62 19.41 19.28 2.34
C PRO A 62 20.14 19.38 1.00
N GLU A 63 20.68 18.25 0.55
CA GLU A 63 21.18 18.14 -0.82
C GLU A 63 20.05 17.90 -1.79
N ALA A 64 19.03 17.17 -1.36
CA ALA A 64 17.84 16.89 -2.15
C ALA A 64 16.74 16.44 -1.23
N MET A 65 15.50 16.61 -1.68
CA MET A 65 14.34 16.20 -0.91
C MET A 65 13.27 15.65 -1.83
N THR A 66 12.43 14.80 -1.27
CA THR A 66 11.23 14.34 -1.95
C THR A 66 10.06 14.62 -1.03
N ALA A 67 9.20 15.54 -1.45
CA ALA A 67 8.05 15.96 -0.67
C ALA A 67 6.82 15.18 -1.11
N MET A 68 6.11 14.60 -0.15
CA MET A 68 4.89 13.86 -0.43
C MET A 68 3.73 14.79 -0.12
N TYR A 69 2.99 15.19 -1.16
CA TYR A 69 1.94 16.20 -0.99
C TYR A 69 0.60 15.68 -1.45
N LEU A 70 -0.47 16.20 -0.85
CA LEU A 70 -1.83 15.81 -1.24
C LEU A 70 -2.15 16.37 -2.60
N LEU A 71 -2.46 15.46 -3.54
CA LEU A 71 -2.91 15.84 -4.86
C LEU A 71 -4.34 16.40 -4.81
N ASN A 72 -5.14 15.81 -3.96
CA ASN A 72 -6.45 16.27 -3.56
C ASN A 72 -6.64 15.76 -2.14
N ASP A 73 -7.85 15.72 -1.64
CA ASP A 73 -8.05 15.33 -0.24
C ASP A 73 -7.56 13.94 0.11
N TRP A 74 -7.37 13.07 -0.88
CA TRP A 74 -7.27 11.64 -0.56
C TRP A 74 -6.05 10.92 -1.10
N TRP A 75 -5.21 11.54 -1.95
CA TRP A 75 -4.02 10.87 -2.50
C TRP A 75 -2.78 11.74 -2.34
N THR A 76 -1.64 11.10 -2.07
CA THR A 76 -0.36 11.81 -2.05
C THR A 76 0.52 11.34 -3.19
N ARG A 77 1.37 12.26 -3.66
CA ARG A 77 2.33 11.96 -4.72
C ARG A 77 3.63 12.73 -4.47
N PRO A 78 4.74 12.29 -5.12
CA PRO A 78 6.04 12.91 -4.85
C PRO A 78 6.28 14.18 -5.65
N ALA A 79 7.00 15.12 -5.03
CA ALA A 79 7.62 16.24 -5.72
C ALA A 79 9.11 16.19 -5.38
N PHE A 80 9.95 16.20 -6.41
CA PHE A 80 11.41 16.13 -6.24
C PHE A 80 11.95 17.54 -6.22
N ILE A 81 12.50 17.97 -5.08
CA ILE A 81 12.83 19.39 -4.83
C ILE A 81 14.22 19.49 -4.25
N ASN A 82 14.77 20.70 -4.25
CA ASN A 82 16.13 20.94 -3.76
C ASN A 82 16.18 21.88 -2.56
N ASP A 83 15.17 22.73 -2.37
CA ASP A 83 15.20 23.61 -1.20
C ASP A 83 13.78 23.84 -0.68
N PHE A 84 13.72 24.44 0.51
CA PHE A 84 12.45 24.58 1.23
C PHE A 84 11.44 25.47 0.49
N SER A 85 11.90 26.37 -0.37
CA SER A 85 10.96 27.22 -1.11
C SER A 85 10.15 26.46 -2.15
N GLU A 86 10.62 25.26 -2.52
CA GLU A 86 9.95 24.42 -3.51
C GLU A 86 8.94 23.46 -2.90
N ILE A 87 8.82 23.41 -1.58
CA ILE A 87 7.89 22.49 -0.91
C ILE A 87 6.47 22.83 -1.38
N PRO A 88 5.73 21.83 -1.91
CA PRO A 88 4.35 22.11 -2.32
C PRO A 88 3.43 22.40 -1.15
N GLU A 89 2.34 23.11 -1.43
CA GLU A 89 1.25 23.22 -0.47
C GLU A 89 0.74 21.82 -0.13
N LEU A 90 0.23 21.63 1.08
CA LEU A 90 -0.38 20.38 1.53
C LEU A 90 0.60 19.21 1.59
N THR A 91 1.88 19.50 1.82
CA THR A 91 2.87 18.44 1.99
C THR A 91 2.72 17.78 3.34
N GLN A 92 2.68 16.46 3.35
CA GLN A 92 2.45 15.65 4.54
C GLN A 92 3.68 14.90 5.04
N ALA A 93 4.75 14.84 4.24
CA ALA A 93 5.97 14.16 4.65
C ALA A 93 7.08 14.58 3.73
N ILE A 94 8.30 14.64 4.24
CA ILE A 94 9.48 14.98 3.43
C ILE A 94 10.59 14.00 3.74
N TYR A 95 11.06 13.32 2.70
CA TYR A 95 12.28 12.55 2.73
C TYR A 95 13.42 13.48 2.35
N GLY A 96 14.53 13.44 3.08
CA GLY A 96 15.64 14.33 2.80
C GLY A 96 16.98 13.62 2.73
N LYS A 97 17.86 14.13 1.85
CA LYS A 97 19.23 13.67 1.76
C LYS A 97 20.13 14.78 2.26
N LEU A 98 21.04 14.43 3.17
CA LEU A 98 22.04 15.34 3.73
C LEU A 98 23.41 14.96 3.19
N ARG A 99 24.38 15.83 3.45
CA ARG A 99 25.75 15.51 3.09
C ARG A 99 26.20 14.20 3.73
N ASN A 100 25.83 13.99 4.99
CA ASN A 100 26.16 12.77 5.72
C ASN A 100 24.88 12.21 6.32
N GLY A 101 24.17 11.40 5.54
CA GLY A 101 22.97 10.75 6.05
C GLY A 101 21.70 11.27 5.45
N TYR A 102 20.59 10.99 6.13
CA TYR A 102 19.26 11.23 5.64
C TYR A 102 18.38 11.77 6.75
N PHE A 103 17.27 12.42 6.37
CA PHE A 103 16.29 12.82 7.36
C PHE A 103 14.88 12.54 6.87
N PHE A 104 13.95 12.52 7.82
CA PHE A 104 12.54 12.46 7.55
C PHE A 104 11.86 13.53 8.40
N LEU A 105 11.00 14.31 7.78
CA LEU A 105 10.22 15.34 8.47
C LEU A 105 8.75 15.02 8.30
N LEU A 106 8.05 14.90 9.43
CA LEU A 106 6.63 14.56 9.45
C LEU A 106 5.85 15.70 10.09
N PRO A 107 5.10 16.52 9.33
CA PRO A 107 4.15 17.42 9.95
C PRO A 107 3.09 16.57 10.64
N MET A 108 2.75 16.95 11.88
CA MET A 108 1.93 16.07 12.71
C MET A 108 0.46 16.42 12.62
N PRO A 109 -0.40 15.42 12.41
CA PRO A 109 -1.77 15.57 12.85
C PRO A 109 -1.78 15.38 14.36
N GLY A 110 -2.32 16.36 15.09
CA GLY A 110 -2.48 16.24 16.53
C GLY A 110 -3.78 15.55 16.88
N LYS A 111 -4.27 15.81 18.07
CA LYS A 111 -5.56 15.27 18.48
C LYS A 111 -6.69 16.23 18.22
N GLN A 112 -6.38 17.50 17.99
CA GLN A 112 -7.37 18.51 17.65
C GLN A 112 -6.97 19.28 16.40
N PHE A 113 -5.71 19.67 16.27
CA PHE A 113 -5.20 20.40 15.13
C PHE A 113 -4.45 19.48 14.19
N LYS A 114 -4.43 19.87 12.93
CA LYS A 114 -3.64 19.22 11.89
C LYS A 114 -2.61 20.22 11.39
N THR A 115 -1.41 19.74 11.11
CA THR A 115 -0.31 20.58 10.64
C THR A 115 0.06 20.20 9.23
N GLN A 116 0.39 21.20 8.43
CA GLN A 116 0.96 21.01 7.10
C GLN A 116 2.25 21.81 7.02
N VAL A 117 3.23 21.25 6.32
CA VAL A 117 4.40 22.03 5.98
C VAL A 117 4.10 22.76 4.67
N LYS A 118 4.50 24.02 4.60
CA LYS A 118 4.16 24.92 3.51
C LYS A 118 5.42 25.35 2.79
N PRO A 119 5.31 25.97 1.61
CA PRO A 119 6.51 26.52 0.98
C PRO A 119 7.25 27.43 1.94
N GLY A 120 8.54 27.17 2.11
CA GLY A 120 9.36 27.95 3.01
C GLY A 120 10.26 28.91 2.26
N ARG A 121 11.41 29.18 2.85
CA ARG A 121 12.44 29.96 2.18
C ARG A 121 13.78 29.44 2.64
N GLU A 122 14.85 30.05 2.20
CA GLU A 122 16.17 29.55 2.53
C GLU A 122 16.32 29.39 4.05
N ASN A 123 16.70 28.20 4.48
CA ASN A 123 16.94 27.86 5.88
C ASN A 123 15.73 27.94 6.78
N THR A 124 14.51 28.10 6.22
CA THR A 124 13.33 28.26 7.04
C THR A 124 12.23 27.32 6.59
N LEU A 125 11.75 26.50 7.52
CA LEU A 125 10.55 25.67 7.34
C LEU A 125 9.35 26.45 7.85
N ILE A 126 8.23 26.35 7.17
CA ILE A 126 7.01 27.04 7.54
C ILE A 126 5.90 25.99 7.73
N PHE A 127 5.27 26.02 8.89
CA PHE A 127 4.18 25.12 9.23
C PHE A 127 2.91 25.92 9.48
N GLY A 128 1.79 25.41 8.98
CA GLY A 128 0.49 25.96 9.27
C GLY A 128 -0.37 24.96 10.00
N MET A 129 -1.12 25.40 10.98
CA MET A 129 -1.94 24.52 11.81
C MET A 129 -3.40 24.94 11.72
N SER A 130 -4.29 23.96 11.71
CA SER A 130 -5.72 24.23 11.62
C SER A 130 -6.53 23.11 12.25
N ALA A 131 -7.65 23.50 12.87
CA ALA A 131 -8.67 22.55 13.32
C ALA A 131 -9.79 22.42 12.30
N CYS A 132 -9.82 23.28 11.29
CA CYS A 132 -10.86 23.34 10.26
C CYS A 132 -12.23 23.69 10.82
N LYS A 133 -12.31 24.11 12.08
CA LYS A 133 -13.53 24.47 12.78
C LYS A 133 -13.16 25.17 14.08
N GLY A 134 -13.93 26.15 14.45
CA GLY A 134 -13.75 26.82 15.73
C GLY A 134 -14.19 25.97 16.91
N GLY A 135 -14.11 26.58 18.08
CA GLY A 135 -14.53 25.95 19.31
C GLY A 135 -13.43 25.32 20.15
N ILE A 136 -12.21 25.36 19.65
CA ILE A 136 -11.06 24.88 20.42
C ILE A 136 -10.46 26.05 21.18
N SER A 137 -10.37 25.92 22.51
CA SER A 137 -9.82 27.02 23.32
C SER A 137 -8.42 26.74 23.82
N LYS A 138 -8.04 25.47 23.97
CA LYS A 138 -6.71 25.11 24.46
C LYS A 138 -6.20 23.88 23.75
N LEU A 139 -4.89 23.83 23.51
CA LEU A 139 -4.26 22.59 23.06
C LEU A 139 -2.78 22.59 23.46
N ASP A 140 -2.21 21.40 23.42
CA ASP A 140 -0.80 21.17 23.67
C ASP A 140 -0.44 19.98 22.79
N GLU A 141 0.04 20.25 21.56
CA GLU A 141 0.18 19.21 20.57
C GLU A 141 1.47 19.39 19.77
N PRO A 142 1.99 18.28 19.23
CA PRO A 142 3.17 18.38 18.37
C PRO A 142 2.79 18.95 17.01
N VAL A 143 3.69 19.75 16.48
CA VAL A 143 3.58 20.35 15.14
C VAL A 143 4.32 19.47 14.12
N TYR A 144 5.47 18.95 14.52
CA TYR A 144 6.27 18.12 13.63
C TYR A 144 7.08 17.11 14.42
N ALA A 145 7.52 16.06 13.72
CA ALA A 145 8.54 15.14 14.18
C ALA A 145 9.62 15.05 13.11
N TYR A 146 10.87 14.91 13.54
CA TYR A 146 12.03 14.96 12.66
C TYR A 146 13.07 13.98 13.18
N ALA A 147 13.71 13.26 12.27
CA ALA A 147 14.79 12.36 12.65
C ALA A 147 15.83 12.31 11.56
N GLU A 148 17.09 12.12 11.97
CA GLU A 148 18.21 11.88 11.06
C GLU A 148 18.77 10.50 11.33
N ALA A 149 19.26 9.86 10.28
CA ALA A 149 19.84 8.54 10.41
C ALA A 149 20.80 8.26 9.24
N ASP A 150 21.56 7.18 9.38
CA ASP A 150 22.50 6.79 8.33
C ASP A 150 21.77 6.22 7.11
N SER A 151 20.55 5.74 7.27
CA SER A 151 19.72 5.32 6.14
C SER A 151 18.40 6.07 6.20
N LEU A 152 17.81 6.27 5.02
CA LEU A 152 16.53 6.97 4.96
C LEU A 152 15.44 6.22 5.73
N GLN A 153 15.38 4.89 5.55
CA GLN A 153 14.30 4.13 6.17
C GLN A 153 14.39 4.14 7.69
N GLU A 154 15.59 4.20 8.25
CA GLU A 154 15.74 4.34 9.70
C GLU A 154 15.14 5.65 10.20
N ALA A 155 15.37 6.74 9.45
CA ALA A 155 14.80 8.04 9.82
C ALA A 155 13.28 8.00 9.72
N VAL A 156 12.76 7.42 8.65
CA VAL A 156 11.31 7.28 8.47
C VAL A 156 10.71 6.47 9.61
N HIS A 157 11.32 5.33 9.92
CA HIS A 157 10.80 4.46 10.99
C HIS A 157 10.76 5.19 12.32
N ALA A 158 11.83 5.94 12.65
CA ALA A 158 11.87 6.63 13.94
C ALA A 158 10.68 7.59 14.10
N CYS A 159 10.42 8.39 13.07
CA CYS A 159 9.32 9.35 13.14
C CYS A 159 7.96 8.66 13.13
N MET A 160 7.78 7.65 12.28
CA MET A 160 6.49 7.00 12.18
C MET A 160 6.16 6.21 13.45
N ALA A 161 7.16 5.57 14.05
CA ALA A 161 6.95 4.88 15.31
C ALA A 161 6.60 5.86 16.43
N TRP A 162 7.29 7.00 16.46
CA TRP A 162 7.00 8.03 17.45
C TRP A 162 5.57 8.55 17.29
N ALA A 163 5.15 8.81 16.06
CA ALA A 163 3.81 9.32 15.79
C ALA A 163 2.74 8.27 16.10
N ALA A 164 3.02 7.00 15.79
CA ALA A 164 2.08 5.92 16.11
C ALA A 164 1.88 5.81 17.61
N GLU A 165 2.96 5.92 18.38
CA GLU A 165 2.87 5.86 19.83
C GLU A 165 2.06 7.05 20.36
N TYR A 166 2.31 8.26 19.82
CA TYR A 166 1.56 9.44 20.23
C TYR A 166 0.06 9.25 20.03
N HIS A 167 -0.33 8.67 18.89
CA HIS A 167 -1.74 8.49 18.56
C HIS A 167 -2.35 7.21 19.11
N GLY A 168 -1.53 6.31 19.69
CA GLY A 168 -2.04 5.06 20.21
C GLY A 168 -2.50 4.09 19.15
N ILE A 169 -1.85 4.12 17.98
CA ILE A 169 -2.18 3.20 16.90
C ILE A 169 -1.01 2.23 16.68
N ARG A 170 -1.31 1.13 16.00
CA ARG A 170 -0.32 0.08 15.79
C ARG A 170 0.57 0.36 14.59
N LEU A 171 1.81 -0.12 14.65
CA LEU A 171 2.67 -0.20 13.48
C LEU A 171 2.25 -1.40 12.63
N LYS A 172 2.73 -1.42 11.38
CA LYS A 172 2.32 -2.46 10.45
C LYS A 172 2.54 -3.87 11.01
N GLU A 173 3.69 -4.10 11.67
CA GLU A 173 3.99 -5.44 12.19
C GLU A 173 3.03 -5.90 13.26
N GLU A 174 2.33 -4.97 13.89
CA GLU A 174 1.38 -5.28 14.95
C GLU A 174 -0.06 -5.40 14.43
N ARG A 175 -0.26 -5.22 13.13
CA ARG A 175 -1.57 -5.35 12.51
C ARG A 175 -1.68 -6.69 11.81
N ASN A 176 -2.87 -7.25 11.80
CA ASN A 176 -3.09 -8.57 11.21
C ASN A 176 -3.55 -8.45 9.77
N MET A 177 -2.74 -8.95 8.84
CA MET A 177 -3.13 -9.03 7.44
C MET A 177 -4.32 -9.98 7.29
N PRO A 178 -5.43 -9.53 6.70
CA PRO A 178 -6.57 -10.43 6.51
C PRO A 178 -6.21 -11.64 5.66
N GLU A 179 -6.71 -12.81 6.06
CA GLU A 179 -6.33 -14.06 5.41
C GLU A 179 -6.65 -14.05 3.92
N MET A 180 -7.84 -13.56 3.53
CA MET A 180 -8.23 -13.60 2.12
C MET A 180 -7.29 -12.77 1.25
N LEU A 181 -6.70 -11.72 1.79
CA LEU A 181 -5.84 -10.85 0.99
C LEU A 181 -4.44 -11.43 0.77
N LYS A 182 -4.18 -12.62 1.30
CA LYS A 182 -2.96 -13.37 0.98
C LYS A 182 -3.12 -14.21 -0.28
N TYR A 183 -4.27 -14.11 -0.95
CA TYR A 183 -4.61 -14.88 -2.14
C TYR A 183 -5.01 -13.94 -3.26
N LEU A 184 -4.95 -14.45 -4.49
CA LEU A 184 -5.30 -13.69 -5.68
C LEU A 184 -6.77 -13.29 -5.66
N GLY A 185 -7.05 -12.05 -6.02
CA GLY A 185 -8.42 -11.54 -5.99
C GLY A 185 -8.85 -10.84 -7.26
N TRP A 186 -10.12 -10.46 -7.27
CA TRP A 186 -10.72 -9.71 -8.36
C TRP A 186 -11.69 -8.69 -7.78
N CYS A 187 -11.74 -7.50 -8.40
CA CYS A 187 -12.60 -6.39 -8.00
C CYS A 187 -13.43 -5.96 -9.20
N SER A 188 -14.69 -5.66 -8.97
CA SER A 188 -15.63 -5.39 -10.06
C SER A 188 -15.51 -4.00 -10.66
N TRP A 189 -14.69 -3.09 -10.08
CA TRP A 189 -14.81 -1.67 -10.46
C TRP A 189 -14.57 -1.43 -11.95
N ASP A 190 -13.37 -1.77 -12.45
CA ASP A 190 -13.09 -1.49 -13.86
C ASP A 190 -13.76 -2.47 -14.81
N ALA A 191 -14.35 -3.53 -14.27
CA ALA A 191 -15.11 -4.46 -15.09
C ALA A 191 -16.49 -3.89 -15.43
N PHE A 192 -17.16 -3.29 -14.46
CA PHE A 192 -18.56 -2.92 -14.63
C PHE A 192 -18.88 -1.49 -14.21
N TYR A 193 -17.96 -0.85 -13.50
CA TYR A 193 -18.25 0.40 -12.80
C TYR A 193 -19.54 0.20 -12.01
N THR A 194 -20.49 1.14 -12.07
CA THR A 194 -21.70 0.99 -11.26
C THR A 194 -22.76 0.07 -11.88
N GLU A 195 -22.44 -0.58 -13.00
CA GLU A 195 -23.40 -1.47 -13.68
C GLU A 195 -23.27 -2.93 -13.25
N ILE A 196 -22.70 -3.18 -12.10
CA ILE A 196 -22.58 -4.53 -11.53
C ILE A 196 -23.95 -5.16 -11.31
N SER A 197 -24.03 -6.50 -11.43
CA SER A 197 -25.23 -7.26 -11.17
C SER A 197 -24.87 -8.68 -10.77
N GLU A 198 -25.86 -9.39 -10.21
CA GLU A 198 -25.68 -10.79 -9.86
C GLU A 198 -25.22 -11.61 -11.07
N GLU A 199 -25.88 -11.40 -12.22
CA GLU A 199 -25.56 -12.15 -13.44
C GLU A 199 -24.11 -11.93 -13.83
N LYS A 200 -23.62 -10.69 -13.74
CA LYS A 200 -22.26 -10.37 -14.15
C LYS A 200 -21.22 -10.94 -13.19
N VAL A 201 -21.52 -10.92 -11.89
CA VAL A 201 -20.58 -11.51 -10.91
C VAL A 201 -20.52 -13.02 -11.14
N ARG A 202 -21.66 -13.67 -11.34
CA ARG A 202 -21.68 -15.10 -11.64
C ARG A 202 -20.88 -15.42 -12.89
N ALA A 203 -21.01 -14.58 -13.93
CA ALA A 203 -20.29 -14.79 -15.18
C ALA A 203 -18.76 -14.72 -14.97
N LYS A 204 -18.29 -13.79 -14.14
CA LYS A 204 -16.87 -13.73 -13.85
C LYS A 204 -16.40 -14.98 -13.09
N GLY A 205 -17.19 -15.44 -12.14
CA GLY A 205 -16.85 -16.67 -11.42
C GLY A 205 -16.70 -17.84 -12.37
N ARG A 206 -17.64 -18.01 -13.30
CA ARG A 206 -17.56 -19.07 -14.29
C ARG A 206 -16.31 -18.93 -15.16
N GLU A 207 -15.97 -17.69 -15.54
CA GLU A 207 -14.79 -17.44 -16.36
C GLU A 207 -13.52 -17.90 -15.65
N PHE A 208 -13.40 -17.62 -14.36
CA PHE A 208 -12.21 -18.02 -13.61
C PHE A 208 -12.10 -19.55 -13.57
N ALA A 209 -13.22 -20.24 -13.37
CA ALA A 209 -13.21 -21.69 -13.36
C ALA A 209 -12.85 -22.25 -14.72
N GLU A 210 -13.45 -21.72 -15.79
CA GLU A 210 -13.20 -22.23 -17.14
C GLU A 210 -11.77 -22.00 -17.60
N LYS A 211 -11.19 -20.86 -17.21
CA LYS A 211 -9.83 -20.51 -17.61
C LYS A 211 -8.79 -21.05 -16.62
N ASN A 212 -9.25 -21.68 -15.55
CA ASN A 212 -8.37 -22.24 -14.50
C ASN A 212 -7.47 -21.17 -13.89
N VAL A 213 -8.07 -20.00 -13.61
CA VAL A 213 -7.38 -18.91 -12.92
C VAL A 213 -7.84 -18.95 -11.46
N PRO A 214 -6.91 -19.14 -10.52
CA PRO A 214 -7.31 -19.44 -9.13
C PRO A 214 -7.61 -18.18 -8.33
N VAL A 215 -8.61 -17.41 -8.76
CA VAL A 215 -9.10 -16.28 -7.99
C VAL A 215 -9.78 -16.82 -6.74
N ARG A 216 -9.38 -16.31 -5.58
CA ARG A 216 -9.88 -16.80 -4.32
C ARG A 216 -10.85 -15.85 -3.64
N TRP A 217 -10.86 -14.57 -4.04
CA TRP A 217 -11.85 -13.64 -3.50
C TRP A 217 -12.35 -12.71 -4.60
N MET A 218 -13.60 -12.29 -4.43
CA MET A 218 -14.24 -11.35 -5.35
C MET A 218 -14.80 -10.19 -4.54
N LEU A 219 -14.47 -8.97 -4.97
CA LEU A 219 -14.91 -7.75 -4.31
C LEU A 219 -15.92 -7.03 -5.19
N MET A 220 -17.13 -6.85 -4.66
CA MET A 220 -18.18 -6.12 -5.36
C MET A 220 -18.08 -4.65 -5.01
N ASP A 221 -17.57 -3.87 -5.96
CA ASP A 221 -17.28 -2.46 -5.78
C ASP A 221 -18.56 -1.63 -5.91
N ASP A 222 -18.45 -0.31 -6.01
CA ASP A 222 -19.59 0.60 -6.09
C ASP A 222 -20.55 0.18 -7.20
N GLY A 223 -21.82 0.22 -6.90
CA GLY A 223 -22.89 -0.11 -7.84
C GLY A 223 -23.91 -1.10 -7.30
N TRP A 224 -23.54 -1.86 -6.26
CA TRP A 224 -24.47 -2.86 -5.71
C TRP A 224 -25.45 -2.25 -4.72
N LEU A 225 -25.21 -1.05 -4.23
CA LEU A 225 -25.91 -0.49 -3.09
C LEU A 225 -27.29 0.04 -3.47
N SER A 226 -28.18 0.06 -2.47
CA SER A 226 -29.53 0.58 -2.61
C SER A 226 -29.51 2.08 -2.38
N VAL A 227 -29.46 2.85 -3.45
CA VAL A 227 -29.29 4.30 -3.36
C VAL A 227 -30.32 5.03 -4.20
N HIS A 228 -30.69 6.22 -3.75
CA HIS A 228 -31.40 7.22 -4.56
C HIS A 228 -30.45 8.41 -4.71
N GLY A 229 -29.97 8.63 -5.93
CA GLY A 229 -28.92 9.62 -6.12
C GLY A 229 -27.66 9.19 -5.39
N ASP A 230 -27.21 10.03 -4.46
CA ASP A 230 -26.00 9.71 -3.69
C ASP A 230 -26.31 9.30 -2.25
N ALA A 231 -27.58 8.97 -1.92
CA ALA A 231 -27.99 8.65 -0.57
C ALA A 231 -28.45 7.20 -0.46
N LEU A 232 -28.00 6.53 0.58
CA LEU A 232 -28.29 5.12 0.86
C LEU A 232 -29.64 4.99 1.55
N TYR A 233 -30.52 4.10 1.04
CA TYR A 233 -31.82 3.92 1.67
C TYR A 233 -32.05 2.56 2.28
N ASP A 234 -31.14 1.60 2.06
CA ASP A 234 -31.29 0.25 2.63
C ASP A 234 -29.90 -0.37 2.74
N LEU A 235 -29.73 -1.26 3.69
CA LEU A 235 -28.47 -2.00 3.86
C LEU A 235 -28.33 -3.17 2.88
N ALA A 236 -29.45 -3.68 2.35
CA ALA A 236 -29.44 -4.78 1.40
C ALA A 236 -29.05 -4.32 0.00
N PRO A 237 -28.57 -5.23 -0.84
CA PRO A 237 -28.23 -4.83 -2.20
C PRO A 237 -29.45 -4.41 -3.00
N GLU A 238 -29.20 -3.64 -4.06
CA GLU A 238 -30.26 -3.13 -4.93
C GLU A 238 -31.01 -4.31 -5.56
N LYS A 239 -32.35 -4.27 -5.49
CA LYS A 239 -33.16 -5.45 -5.77
C LYS A 239 -33.19 -5.86 -7.23
N GLU A 240 -33.10 -4.90 -8.15
CA GLU A 240 -33.09 -5.28 -9.57
C GLU A 240 -31.76 -5.90 -9.97
N LYS A 241 -30.67 -5.42 -9.39
CA LYS A 241 -29.34 -5.94 -9.70
C LYS A 241 -29.08 -7.26 -9.00
N PHE A 242 -29.55 -7.40 -7.76
CA PHE A 242 -29.35 -8.59 -6.94
C PHE A 242 -30.70 -9.04 -6.38
N PRO A 243 -31.55 -9.61 -7.23
CA PRO A 243 -32.92 -9.91 -6.80
C PRO A 243 -33.01 -10.93 -5.67
N ASN A 244 -32.00 -11.75 -5.51
CA ASN A 244 -31.96 -12.78 -4.47
C ASN A 244 -30.99 -12.46 -3.34
N GLY A 245 -30.56 -11.21 -3.23
CA GLY A 245 -29.51 -10.87 -2.26
C GLY A 245 -28.18 -11.45 -2.65
N PHE A 246 -27.30 -11.64 -1.67
CA PHE A 246 -25.96 -12.17 -1.95
C PHE A 246 -25.81 -13.65 -1.64
N ALA A 247 -26.57 -14.19 -0.68
CA ALA A 247 -26.26 -15.46 -0.07
C ALA A 247 -26.22 -16.62 -1.07
N GLN A 248 -27.24 -16.72 -1.93
CA GLN A 248 -27.30 -17.84 -2.87
C GLN A 248 -26.19 -17.73 -3.92
N MET A 249 -25.98 -16.53 -4.44
CA MET A 249 -24.89 -16.31 -5.40
C MET A 249 -23.55 -16.73 -4.82
N ILE A 250 -23.31 -16.32 -3.58
CA ILE A 250 -22.04 -16.63 -2.93
C ILE A 250 -21.87 -18.15 -2.75
N ARG A 251 -22.94 -18.82 -2.28
CA ARG A 251 -22.87 -20.28 -2.11
C ARG A 251 -22.60 -20.97 -3.43
N ASP A 252 -23.27 -20.52 -4.49
CA ASP A 252 -23.11 -21.17 -5.80
C ASP A 252 -21.70 -20.99 -6.34
N ILE A 253 -21.16 -19.77 -6.25
CA ILE A 253 -19.80 -19.51 -6.76
C ILE A 253 -18.76 -20.28 -5.95
N LYS A 254 -18.91 -20.31 -4.63
CA LYS A 254 -17.99 -21.10 -3.79
C LYS A 254 -18.02 -22.58 -4.16
N ARG A 255 -19.21 -23.13 -4.42
CA ARG A 255 -19.32 -24.54 -4.78
C ARG A 255 -18.66 -24.84 -6.11
N ASP A 256 -18.79 -23.93 -7.08
CA ASP A 256 -18.41 -24.20 -8.46
C ASP A 256 -17.02 -23.71 -8.85
N THR A 257 -16.35 -22.96 -7.98
CA THR A 257 -15.06 -22.35 -8.29
C THR A 257 -14.12 -22.46 -7.09
N GLN A 258 -12.93 -21.85 -7.22
CA GLN A 258 -12.01 -21.76 -6.10
C GLN A 258 -12.24 -20.55 -5.19
N VAL A 259 -13.21 -19.71 -5.52
CA VAL A 259 -13.48 -18.50 -4.74
C VAL A 259 -14.02 -18.88 -3.37
N ASP A 260 -13.38 -18.38 -2.32
CA ASP A 260 -13.79 -18.67 -0.94
C ASP A 260 -14.31 -17.44 -0.21
N TRP A 261 -14.02 -16.24 -0.68
CA TRP A 261 -14.34 -15.02 0.06
C TRP A 261 -14.95 -13.98 -0.84
N PHE A 262 -15.89 -13.20 -0.27
CA PHE A 262 -16.54 -12.10 -0.99
C PHE A 262 -16.47 -10.86 -0.13
N GLY A 263 -16.20 -9.73 -0.77
CA GLY A 263 -16.19 -8.44 -0.11
C GLY A 263 -17.13 -7.47 -0.79
N VAL A 264 -17.46 -6.40 -0.09
CA VAL A 264 -18.25 -5.31 -0.65
C VAL A 264 -17.59 -3.97 -0.38
N TRP A 265 -17.86 -3.06 -1.27
CA TRP A 265 -17.46 -1.66 -1.18
C TRP A 265 -18.57 -0.86 -0.50
N HIS A 266 -18.22 0.11 0.33
CA HIS A 266 -19.12 1.18 0.69
C HIS A 266 -18.30 2.42 0.99
N ALA A 267 -18.97 3.58 1.06
CA ALA A 267 -18.29 4.81 1.45
C ALA A 267 -18.28 4.94 2.97
N LEU A 268 -17.38 5.75 3.49
CA LEU A 268 -17.31 5.94 4.94
C LEU A 268 -18.65 6.44 5.49
N GLY A 269 -19.33 7.31 4.76
CA GLY A 269 -20.63 7.82 5.17
C GLY A 269 -21.79 6.90 4.84
N GLY A 270 -21.52 5.67 4.42
CA GLY A 270 -22.51 4.75 3.90
C GLY A 270 -22.52 4.77 2.39
N TYR A 271 -22.87 5.87 1.81
CA TYR A 271 -22.68 6.17 0.41
C TYR A 271 -22.16 7.62 0.32
N TRP A 272 -21.90 8.10 -0.87
CA TRP A 272 -21.25 9.41 -1.02
C TRP A 272 -21.99 10.53 -0.32
N GLY A 273 -23.32 10.53 -0.38
CA GLY A 273 -24.16 11.53 0.25
C GLY A 273 -24.75 11.12 1.59
N GLY A 274 -24.27 10.02 2.17
CA GLY A 274 -24.79 9.56 3.45
C GLY A 274 -26.03 8.73 3.31
N ILE A 275 -26.87 8.76 4.35
CA ILE A 275 -28.12 7.99 4.43
C ILE A 275 -29.28 8.89 4.03
N GLU A 276 -30.22 8.35 3.27
CA GLU A 276 -31.35 9.14 2.77
C GLU A 276 -32.25 9.61 3.90
N PRO A 277 -32.42 10.92 4.07
CA PRO A 277 -33.33 11.42 5.10
C PRO A 277 -34.75 10.96 4.80
N GLY A 278 -35.49 10.60 5.84
CA GLY A 278 -36.89 10.17 5.70
C GLY A 278 -37.04 8.72 5.29
N SER A 279 -35.94 8.01 5.04
CA SER A 279 -36.04 6.59 4.69
C SER A 279 -36.31 5.73 5.93
N ASP A 280 -36.78 4.49 5.69
CA ASP A 280 -36.91 3.54 6.78
C ASP A 280 -35.55 3.28 7.43
N LEU A 281 -34.48 3.25 6.65
CA LEU A 281 -33.13 3.07 7.20
C LEU A 281 -32.76 4.21 8.15
N ALA A 282 -33.04 5.44 7.75
CA ALA A 282 -32.76 6.59 8.61
C ALA A 282 -33.51 6.50 9.93
N ALA A 283 -34.78 6.07 9.87
CA ALA A 283 -35.58 5.91 11.08
C ALA A 283 -35.03 4.81 11.98
N LYS A 284 -34.69 3.67 11.38
CA LYS A 284 -34.17 2.54 12.14
C LYS A 284 -32.84 2.86 12.81
N GLU A 285 -31.99 3.61 12.13
CA GLU A 285 -30.64 3.91 12.60
C GLU A 285 -30.52 5.27 13.26
N GLN A 286 -31.64 5.89 13.60
CA GLN A 286 -31.70 7.29 14.05
C GLN A 286 -30.68 7.59 15.15
N GLU A 287 -30.54 6.70 16.13
CA GLU A 287 -29.65 6.96 17.25
C GLU A 287 -28.17 6.83 16.88
N HIS A 288 -27.88 6.27 15.73
CA HIS A 288 -26.50 6.09 15.28
C HIS A 288 -26.05 7.13 14.26
N LEU A 289 -26.95 8.02 13.85
CA LEU A 289 -26.69 8.95 12.76
C LEU A 289 -26.61 10.38 13.24
N TYR A 290 -25.78 11.14 12.57
CA TYR A 290 -25.49 12.53 12.88
C TYR A 290 -25.86 13.37 11.66
N GLN A 291 -26.61 14.44 11.86
CA GLN A 291 -26.89 15.37 10.77
C GLN A 291 -25.83 16.45 10.83
N ASN A 292 -25.00 16.52 9.80
CA ASN A 292 -23.90 17.49 9.77
C ASN A 292 -24.43 18.86 9.34
N ALA A 293 -23.56 19.87 9.35
CA ALA A 293 -23.95 21.23 9.05
C ALA A 293 -24.59 21.37 7.66
N PRO A 294 -24.04 20.72 6.60
CA PRO A 294 -24.73 20.76 5.31
C PRO A 294 -26.06 20.03 5.24
N GLY A 295 -26.42 19.26 6.26
CA GLY A 295 -27.70 18.57 6.31
C GLY A 295 -27.68 17.11 5.92
N LYS A 296 -26.52 16.53 5.71
CA LYS A 296 -26.42 15.12 5.39
C LYS A 296 -26.48 14.28 6.66
N LEU A 297 -27.05 13.07 6.53
CA LEU A 297 -27.05 12.10 7.61
C LEU A 297 -25.90 11.13 7.39
N ILE A 298 -25.01 11.02 8.37
CA ILE A 298 -23.84 10.16 8.27
C ILE A 298 -23.69 9.43 9.61
N PRO A 299 -22.93 8.33 9.66
CA PRO A 299 -22.69 7.70 10.95
C PRO A 299 -22.09 8.72 11.92
N TRP A 300 -22.52 8.65 13.17
CA TRP A 300 -22.07 9.62 14.16
C TRP A 300 -20.54 9.60 14.26
N PRO A 301 -19.87 10.77 14.25
CA PRO A 301 -18.40 10.80 14.37
C PRO A 301 -17.94 10.60 15.81
N ASP A 302 -18.30 9.48 16.38
CA ASP A 302 -18.02 9.11 17.76
C ASP A 302 -17.94 7.60 17.79
N ALA A 303 -16.88 7.06 18.40
CA ALA A 303 -16.62 5.64 18.31
C ALA A 303 -17.78 4.81 18.87
N ALA A 304 -18.42 5.28 19.94
CA ALA A 304 -19.52 4.53 20.54
C ALA A 304 -20.82 4.75 19.78
N LYS A 305 -21.15 6.00 19.48
CA LYS A 305 -22.46 6.31 18.89
C LYS A 305 -22.56 5.87 17.45
N GLY A 306 -21.49 6.01 16.68
CA GLY A 306 -21.52 5.62 15.26
C GLY A 306 -21.35 4.15 15.03
N TYR A 307 -20.78 3.44 15.99
CA TYR A 307 -20.52 2.01 15.87
C TYR A 307 -21.76 1.22 15.45
N GLY A 308 -22.92 1.55 16.01
CA GLY A 308 -24.14 0.78 15.78
C GLY A 308 -24.55 0.72 14.31
N PHE A 309 -24.30 1.79 13.55
CA PHE A 309 -24.63 1.77 12.13
C PHE A 309 -23.79 0.74 11.38
N TYR A 310 -22.46 0.79 11.58
CA TYR A 310 -21.56 -0.16 10.91
C TYR A 310 -21.79 -1.58 11.42
N ARG A 311 -22.03 -1.73 12.73
CA ARG A 311 -22.33 -3.04 13.31
C ARG A 311 -23.54 -3.67 12.63
N ASP A 312 -24.64 -2.91 12.50
CA ASP A 312 -25.88 -3.46 11.91
C ASP A 312 -25.63 -3.86 10.46
N TRP A 313 -24.88 -3.05 9.74
CA TRP A 313 -24.58 -3.37 8.35
C TRP A 313 -23.71 -4.63 8.25
N TYR A 314 -22.65 -4.68 9.05
CA TYR A 314 -21.69 -5.79 8.95
C TYR A 314 -22.28 -7.10 9.46
N GLU A 315 -23.18 -7.04 10.47
CA GLU A 315 -23.90 -8.25 10.87
C GLU A 315 -24.74 -8.78 9.72
N TYR A 316 -25.47 -7.89 9.05
CA TYR A 316 -26.29 -8.28 7.91
C TYR A 316 -25.43 -8.86 6.79
N LEU A 317 -24.37 -8.16 6.43
CA LEU A 317 -23.51 -8.60 5.34
C LEU A 317 -22.83 -9.94 5.66
N LYS A 318 -22.41 -10.12 6.90
CA LYS A 318 -21.79 -11.38 7.30
C LYS A 318 -22.77 -12.54 7.18
N ARG A 319 -24.03 -12.34 7.57
CA ARG A 319 -25.06 -13.37 7.40
C ARG A 319 -25.25 -13.71 5.92
N GLU A 320 -25.07 -12.75 5.05
CA GLU A 320 -25.19 -12.97 3.60
C GLU A 320 -23.96 -13.62 2.98
N GLY A 321 -22.89 -13.82 3.74
CA GLY A 321 -21.71 -14.48 3.23
C GLY A 321 -20.53 -13.55 2.92
N ILE A 322 -20.66 -12.26 3.23
CA ILE A 322 -19.57 -11.31 3.01
C ILE A 322 -18.52 -11.47 4.09
N SER A 323 -17.26 -11.41 3.69
CA SER A 323 -16.12 -11.63 4.58
C SER A 323 -15.25 -10.39 4.81
N PHE A 324 -15.40 -9.34 4.00
CA PHE A 324 -14.57 -8.15 4.16
C PHE A 324 -15.21 -6.96 3.44
N SER A 325 -14.66 -5.79 3.71
CA SER A 325 -15.17 -4.57 3.07
C SER A 325 -14.02 -3.74 2.51
N LYS A 326 -14.36 -2.93 1.50
CA LYS A 326 -13.51 -1.86 1.00
C LYS A 326 -14.25 -0.57 1.33
N VAL A 327 -13.65 0.26 2.18
CA VAL A 327 -14.31 1.47 2.66
C VAL A 327 -13.64 2.68 2.04
N ASP A 328 -14.39 3.32 1.18
CA ASP A 328 -13.91 4.40 0.33
C ASP A 328 -14.32 5.76 0.89
N GLY A 329 -13.76 6.81 0.31
CA GLY A 329 -14.14 8.17 0.65
C GLY A 329 -13.78 8.56 2.06
N GLN A 330 -12.70 8.00 2.60
CA GLN A 330 -12.38 8.24 4.02
C GLN A 330 -11.94 9.66 4.27
N SER A 331 -11.25 10.29 3.32
CA SER A 331 -10.87 11.68 3.49
C SER A 331 -12.02 12.66 3.27
N ALA A 332 -13.21 12.15 2.92
CA ALA A 332 -14.39 13.00 2.87
C ALA A 332 -14.78 13.56 4.25
N VAL A 333 -14.18 13.04 5.32
CA VAL A 333 -14.37 13.64 6.65
C VAL A 333 -14.09 15.16 6.61
N HIS A 334 -13.14 15.56 5.78
CA HIS A 334 -12.82 16.96 5.60
C HIS A 334 -14.06 17.77 5.16
N ASN A 335 -14.78 17.24 4.17
CA ASN A 335 -15.97 17.90 3.66
C ASN A 335 -17.19 17.73 4.57
N TYR A 336 -17.31 16.56 5.20
CA TYR A 336 -18.44 16.31 6.09
C TYR A 336 -18.48 17.28 7.26
N PHE A 337 -17.31 17.65 7.78
CA PHE A 337 -17.25 18.36 9.05
C PHE A 337 -16.70 19.76 8.95
N GLU A 338 -16.54 20.28 7.75
CA GLU A 338 -16.09 21.66 7.55
C GLU A 338 -17.03 22.62 8.28
N ASN A 339 -16.47 23.46 9.15
CA ASN A 339 -17.23 24.42 9.95
C ASN A 339 -18.27 23.77 10.85
N ASP A 340 -18.08 22.50 11.17
CA ASP A 340 -19.02 21.75 11.99
C ASP A 340 -18.32 21.24 13.25
N LEU A 341 -17.35 20.35 13.09
CA LEU A 341 -16.58 19.79 14.20
C LEU A 341 -15.10 19.88 13.88
N PRO A 342 -14.24 19.91 14.91
CA PRO A 342 -12.81 19.86 14.65
C PRO A 342 -12.46 18.59 13.87
N LEU A 343 -11.68 18.77 12.82
CA LEU A 343 -11.43 17.69 11.87
C LEU A 343 -10.82 16.45 12.52
N MET A 344 -9.79 16.65 13.34
CA MET A 344 -9.11 15.49 13.93
C MET A 344 -10.02 14.73 14.89
N THR A 345 -10.84 15.45 15.66
CA THR A 345 -11.77 14.81 16.60
C THR A 345 -12.82 14.00 15.85
N ALA A 346 -13.41 14.60 14.80
CA ALA A 346 -14.43 13.90 14.02
C ALA A 346 -13.85 12.68 13.29
N THR A 347 -12.66 12.84 12.71
CA THR A 347 -12.03 11.74 11.99
C THR A 347 -11.72 10.56 12.91
N ARG A 348 -11.17 10.87 14.07
CA ARG A 348 -10.87 9.82 15.05
C ARG A 348 -12.14 9.10 15.47
N GLY A 349 -13.23 9.84 15.65
CA GLY A 349 -14.50 9.21 16.03
C GLY A 349 -15.07 8.32 14.96
N MET A 350 -15.06 8.76 13.70
CA MET A 350 -15.58 7.93 12.62
C MET A 350 -14.74 6.68 12.41
N HIS A 351 -13.42 6.83 12.43
CA HIS A 351 -12.58 5.64 12.28
C HIS A 351 -12.71 4.70 13.46
N GLY A 352 -12.87 5.24 14.68
CA GLY A 352 -13.09 4.40 15.84
C GLY A 352 -14.36 3.56 15.70
N ALA A 353 -15.43 4.15 15.20
CA ALA A 353 -16.68 3.43 15.00
C ALA A 353 -16.50 2.31 13.98
N LEU A 354 -15.90 2.62 12.85
CA LEU A 354 -15.68 1.64 11.80
C LEU A 354 -14.74 0.53 12.25
N GLU A 355 -13.64 0.88 12.90
CA GLU A 355 -12.66 -0.11 13.36
C GLU A 355 -13.28 -1.08 14.36
N GLY A 356 -14.18 -0.60 15.22
CA GLY A 356 -14.87 -1.49 16.13
C GLY A 356 -15.74 -2.49 15.40
N ALA A 357 -16.49 -2.03 14.40
CA ALA A 357 -17.36 -2.91 13.62
C ALA A 357 -16.56 -3.86 12.72
N ALA A 358 -15.34 -3.48 12.35
CA ALA A 358 -14.52 -4.34 11.50
C ALA A 358 -14.24 -5.70 12.13
N ALA A 359 -14.42 -5.82 13.45
CA ALA A 359 -14.27 -7.11 14.13
C ALA A 359 -15.23 -8.17 13.55
N TYR A 360 -16.37 -7.77 13.01
CA TYR A 360 -17.27 -8.73 12.36
C TYR A 360 -16.61 -9.42 11.18
N PHE A 361 -15.64 -8.79 10.56
CA PHE A 361 -14.87 -9.34 9.46
C PHE A 361 -13.44 -9.66 9.89
N ASP A 362 -13.20 -9.86 11.18
CA ASP A 362 -11.86 -10.12 11.71
C ASP A 362 -10.86 -9.05 11.29
N GLY A 363 -11.32 -7.81 11.19
CA GLY A 363 -10.48 -6.68 10.83
C GLY A 363 -10.20 -6.53 9.34
N ALA A 364 -10.92 -7.27 8.50
CA ALA A 364 -10.64 -7.28 7.07
C ALA A 364 -11.31 -6.10 6.37
N VAL A 365 -10.61 -4.98 6.35
CA VAL A 365 -11.06 -3.76 5.69
C VAL A 365 -9.92 -3.28 4.79
N ILE A 366 -10.25 -2.96 3.53
CA ILE A 366 -9.34 -2.23 2.66
C ILE A 366 -9.71 -0.76 2.77
N ASN A 367 -8.84 0.02 3.37
CA ASN A 367 -9.07 1.45 3.56
C ASN A 367 -8.71 2.18 2.26
N CYS A 368 -9.61 3.05 1.79
CA CYS A 368 -9.45 3.65 0.48
C CYS A 368 -9.79 5.14 0.52
N MET A 369 -9.10 5.93 -0.32
CA MET A 369 -9.25 7.39 -0.39
C MET A 369 -9.05 8.02 0.99
N GLY A 370 -8.02 7.56 1.68
CA GLY A 370 -7.77 8.03 3.04
C GLY A 370 -6.30 8.21 3.33
N MET A 371 -5.57 8.83 2.41
CA MET A 371 -4.15 9.10 2.64
C MET A 371 -3.89 10.43 3.32
N ALA A 372 -4.91 11.23 3.56
CA ALA A 372 -4.72 12.43 4.38
C ALA A 372 -4.23 12.02 5.77
N ALA A 373 -3.38 12.86 6.35
CA ALA A 373 -2.75 12.52 7.62
C ALA A 373 -3.77 12.23 8.71
N GLU A 374 -4.88 12.97 8.72
CA GLU A 374 -5.91 12.72 9.73
C GLU A 374 -6.46 11.31 9.65
N ASN A 375 -6.57 10.76 8.45
CA ASN A 375 -7.03 9.38 8.29
C ASN A 375 -5.93 8.39 8.66
N MET A 376 -4.72 8.64 8.15
CA MET A 376 -3.62 7.71 8.37
C MET A 376 -3.38 7.43 9.86
N PHE A 377 -3.50 8.47 10.68
CA PHE A 377 -3.17 8.32 12.10
C PHE A 377 -4.40 8.11 12.99
N SER A 378 -5.57 7.82 12.38
CA SER A 378 -6.80 7.56 13.14
C SER A 378 -7.30 6.13 13.06
N ARG A 379 -6.56 5.23 12.41
CA ARG A 379 -6.97 3.82 12.30
C ARG A 379 -6.11 3.00 13.25
N PRO A 380 -6.69 2.54 14.36
CA PRO A 380 -5.86 1.85 15.35
C PRO A 380 -5.34 0.49 14.90
N GLN A 381 -6.07 -0.29 14.09
CA GLN A 381 -5.64 -1.66 13.91
C GLN A 381 -5.91 -2.33 12.56
N THR A 382 -6.82 -1.84 11.71
CA THR A 382 -6.99 -2.52 10.41
C THR A 382 -5.72 -2.34 9.57
N ALA A 383 -5.39 -3.40 8.81
CA ALA A 383 -4.03 -3.52 8.31
C ALA A 383 -3.80 -2.94 6.92
N VAL A 384 -4.83 -2.83 6.08
CA VAL A 384 -4.61 -2.62 4.65
C VAL A 384 -5.11 -1.24 4.23
N ALA A 385 -4.29 -0.50 3.49
CA ALA A 385 -4.67 0.81 3.00
C ALA A 385 -4.20 0.98 1.56
N ARG A 386 -5.08 1.53 0.72
CA ARG A 386 -4.74 1.88 -0.65
C ARG A 386 -3.61 2.90 -0.65
N ASN A 387 -2.70 2.74 -1.59
CA ASN A 387 -1.43 3.46 -1.59
C ASN A 387 -1.31 4.44 -2.76
N SER A 388 -2.30 4.48 -3.64
CA SER A 388 -2.26 5.33 -4.83
C SER A 388 -3.66 5.67 -5.30
N ASP A 389 -3.73 6.68 -6.15
CA ASP A 389 -4.95 6.98 -6.91
C ASP A 389 -5.35 5.77 -7.74
N ASP A 390 -6.54 5.81 -8.30
CA ASP A 390 -7.11 4.67 -9.04
C ASP A 390 -6.33 4.32 -10.29
N PHE A 391 -6.21 3.02 -10.55
CA PHE A 391 -5.92 2.54 -11.89
C PHE A 391 -7.04 3.00 -12.82
N VAL A 392 -6.68 3.69 -13.89
CA VAL A 392 -7.65 4.14 -14.89
C VAL A 392 -7.19 3.56 -16.23
N PRO A 393 -7.88 2.53 -16.73
CA PRO A 393 -7.34 1.73 -17.83
C PRO A 393 -6.96 2.52 -19.08
N LYS A 394 -7.71 3.57 -19.38
CA LYS A 394 -7.49 4.30 -20.62
C LYS A 394 -6.72 5.60 -20.46
N ARG A 395 -6.22 5.84 -19.25
CA ARG A 395 -5.42 7.03 -19.01
C ARG A 395 -4.03 6.86 -19.63
N GLU A 396 -3.61 7.83 -20.42
CA GLU A 396 -2.40 7.72 -21.21
C GLU A 396 -1.15 7.54 -20.36
N ASP A 397 -1.04 8.31 -19.27
CA ASP A 397 0.13 8.22 -18.39
C ASP A 397 -0.18 7.41 -17.13
N GLY A 398 -1.19 6.53 -17.20
CA GLY A 398 -1.69 5.85 -16.03
C GLY A 398 -0.66 4.98 -15.33
N PHE A 399 0.14 4.22 -16.09
CA PHE A 399 1.14 3.37 -15.48
C PHE A 399 2.19 4.20 -14.74
N THR A 400 2.69 5.25 -15.37
CA THR A 400 3.72 6.08 -14.76
C THR A 400 3.21 6.72 -13.47
N GLU A 401 2.00 7.28 -13.50
CA GLU A 401 1.46 7.92 -12.31
C GLU A 401 1.25 6.91 -11.18
N HIS A 402 0.74 5.72 -11.51
CA HIS A 402 0.55 4.65 -10.55
C HIS A 402 1.87 4.24 -9.90
N LEU A 403 2.88 4.07 -10.74
CA LEU A 403 4.20 3.66 -10.25
C LEU A 403 4.80 4.73 -9.34
N LEU A 404 4.72 6.00 -9.73
CA LEU A 404 5.26 7.09 -8.92
C LEU A 404 4.61 7.13 -7.54
N GLN A 405 3.28 7.06 -7.51
CA GLN A 405 2.60 7.15 -6.22
C GLN A 405 2.91 5.94 -5.36
N ASN A 406 2.81 4.74 -5.93
CA ASN A 406 3.05 3.54 -5.13
C ASN A 406 4.48 3.45 -4.64
N ALA A 407 5.45 3.77 -5.50
CA ALA A 407 6.84 3.68 -5.10
C ALA A 407 7.18 4.65 -3.96
N TYR A 408 6.75 5.89 -4.07
CA TYR A 408 7.22 6.92 -3.15
C TYR A 408 6.33 7.08 -1.91
N ASN A 409 5.08 6.62 -1.95
CA ASN A 409 4.24 6.60 -0.74
C ASN A 409 4.64 5.49 0.21
N THR A 410 5.10 4.38 -0.32
CA THR A 410 5.28 3.16 0.47
C THR A 410 6.30 3.30 1.59
N PRO A 411 7.45 4.02 1.42
CA PRO A 411 8.39 4.04 2.54
C PRO A 411 7.79 4.54 3.84
N TYR A 412 6.87 5.51 3.81
CA TYR A 412 6.29 5.96 5.07
C TYR A 412 4.93 5.33 5.35
N GLN A 413 4.07 5.16 4.36
CA GLN A 413 2.79 4.51 4.63
C GLN A 413 2.98 3.05 5.04
N GLY A 414 3.99 2.39 4.49
CA GLY A 414 4.28 1.01 4.82
C GLY A 414 4.75 0.78 6.25
N GLU A 415 5.08 1.85 6.97
CA GLU A 415 5.38 1.73 8.40
C GLU A 415 4.11 1.44 9.20
N LEU A 416 2.96 1.87 8.71
CA LEU A 416 1.69 1.70 9.42
C LEU A 416 0.81 0.62 8.80
N TYR A 417 0.87 0.43 7.49
CA TYR A 417 -0.10 -0.39 6.75
C TYR A 417 0.57 -1.34 5.78
N VAL A 418 -0.15 -2.41 5.47
CA VAL A 418 0.10 -3.20 4.27
C VAL A 418 -0.44 -2.35 3.10
N CYS A 419 0.45 -2.01 2.18
CA CYS A 419 0.10 -1.07 1.12
C CYS A 419 -0.56 -1.80 -0.04
N ASP A 420 -1.76 -1.36 -0.38
CA ASP A 420 -2.53 -1.91 -1.50
C ASP A 420 -2.21 -1.08 -2.74
N TRP A 421 -1.55 -1.70 -3.72
CA TRP A 421 -1.12 -1.01 -4.93
C TRP A 421 -2.19 -1.05 -6.03
N ASP A 422 -3.44 -1.35 -5.64
CA ASP A 422 -4.61 -1.21 -6.48
C ASP A 422 -4.75 -2.31 -7.52
N MET A 423 -5.89 -2.30 -8.19
CA MET A 423 -6.26 -3.24 -9.23
C MET A 423 -5.62 -2.86 -10.57
N PHE A 424 -5.74 -3.76 -11.54
CA PHE A 424 -5.27 -3.54 -12.89
C PHE A 424 -6.00 -4.51 -13.82
N TRP A 425 -5.81 -4.35 -15.13
CA TRP A 425 -6.34 -5.31 -16.10
C TRP A 425 -5.23 -6.24 -16.58
N THR A 426 -5.47 -7.55 -16.51
CA THR A 426 -4.47 -8.50 -17.00
C THR A 426 -4.31 -8.38 -18.52
N SER A 427 -5.35 -8.02 -19.24
CA SER A 427 -5.30 -7.90 -20.71
C SER A 427 -4.96 -6.49 -21.17
N HIS A 428 -4.60 -5.58 -20.27
CA HIS A 428 -4.17 -4.23 -20.63
C HIS A 428 -2.90 -4.31 -21.49
N GLU A 429 -2.69 -3.31 -22.34
CA GLU A 429 -1.45 -3.28 -23.13
C GLU A 429 -0.20 -3.23 -22.24
N ASP A 430 -0.31 -2.66 -21.06
CA ASP A 430 0.76 -2.66 -20.06
C ASP A 430 0.53 -3.73 -18.99
N GLY A 431 -0.21 -4.79 -19.33
CA GLY A 431 -0.59 -5.78 -18.35
C GLY A 431 0.57 -6.43 -17.63
N LEU A 432 1.65 -6.73 -18.36
CA LEU A 432 2.81 -7.36 -17.71
C LEU A 432 3.51 -6.40 -16.76
N ARG A 433 3.64 -5.12 -17.14
CA ARG A 433 4.24 -4.14 -16.25
C ARG A 433 3.41 -3.95 -14.98
N HIS A 434 2.08 -3.86 -15.14
CA HIS A 434 1.18 -3.74 -14.01
C HIS A 434 1.23 -4.99 -13.13
N SER A 435 1.29 -6.16 -13.76
CA SER A 435 1.30 -7.43 -13.03
C SER A 435 2.56 -7.57 -12.17
N LEU A 436 3.72 -7.27 -12.76
CA LEU A 436 4.97 -7.32 -12.02
C LEU A 436 4.94 -6.33 -10.86
N LEU A 437 4.41 -5.13 -11.10
CA LEU A 437 4.34 -4.12 -10.06
C LEU A 437 3.56 -4.64 -8.85
N ARG A 438 2.42 -5.30 -9.07
CA ARG A 438 1.66 -5.88 -7.97
C ARG A 438 2.36 -7.05 -7.34
N ALA A 439 3.04 -7.88 -8.16
CA ALA A 439 3.72 -9.06 -7.65
C ALA A 439 4.78 -8.71 -6.59
N ILE A 440 5.48 -7.58 -6.79
CA ILE A 440 6.54 -7.20 -5.85
C ILE A 440 6.02 -6.37 -4.68
N SER A 441 4.75 -5.95 -4.70
CA SER A 441 4.24 -4.93 -3.79
C SER A 441 4.29 -5.32 -2.32
N GLY A 442 4.09 -6.58 -2.02
CA GLY A 442 3.94 -7.05 -0.64
C GLY A 442 2.54 -6.87 -0.09
N GLY A 443 1.63 -6.36 -0.89
CA GLY A 443 0.24 -6.16 -0.50
C GLY A 443 -0.70 -7.08 -1.25
N PRO A 444 -2.01 -6.81 -1.18
CA PRO A 444 -2.97 -7.58 -1.95
C PRO A 444 -2.68 -7.51 -3.44
N VAL A 445 -3.00 -8.59 -4.15
CA VAL A 445 -2.86 -8.63 -5.60
C VAL A 445 -4.20 -9.03 -6.20
N TYR A 446 -4.75 -8.17 -7.02
CA TYR A 446 -6.06 -8.40 -7.60
C TYR A 446 -6.21 -7.59 -8.89
N PHE A 447 -7.05 -8.09 -9.77
CA PHE A 447 -7.30 -7.40 -11.03
C PHE A 447 -8.79 -7.12 -11.18
N SER A 448 -9.12 -6.28 -12.17
CA SER A 448 -10.47 -5.78 -12.37
C SER A 448 -10.95 -6.02 -13.80
N ASP A 449 -10.61 -7.18 -14.35
CA ASP A 449 -10.86 -7.51 -15.75
C ASP A 449 -12.37 -7.60 -16.04
N ARG A 450 -12.75 -7.15 -17.23
CA ARG A 450 -14.10 -7.31 -17.73
C ARG A 450 -14.36 -8.77 -18.11
N ILE A 451 -15.65 -9.10 -18.26
CA ILE A 451 -16.06 -10.45 -18.64
C ILE A 451 -15.36 -10.84 -19.95
N GLY A 452 -14.79 -12.03 -19.96
CA GLY A 452 -14.12 -12.60 -21.11
C GLY A 452 -12.69 -12.13 -21.30
N GLU A 453 -12.19 -11.20 -20.47
CA GLU A 453 -10.91 -10.54 -20.75
C GLU A 453 -9.79 -10.93 -19.80
N THR A 454 -10.01 -11.84 -18.88
CA THR A 454 -8.91 -12.26 -18.02
C THR A 454 -7.91 -13.07 -18.84
N ALA A 455 -6.64 -12.67 -18.76
CA ALA A 455 -5.53 -13.31 -19.48
C ALA A 455 -4.81 -14.29 -18.54
N PRO A 456 -5.05 -15.60 -18.68
CA PRO A 456 -4.44 -16.55 -17.73
C PRO A 456 -2.92 -16.49 -17.71
N GLU A 457 -2.31 -16.21 -18.85
CA GLU A 457 -0.84 -16.16 -18.93
C GLU A 457 -0.24 -15.00 -18.15
N VAL A 458 -1.03 -13.94 -17.92
CA VAL A 458 -0.58 -12.81 -17.10
C VAL A 458 -0.87 -13.08 -15.62
N ALA A 459 -1.98 -13.75 -15.34
CA ALA A 459 -2.38 -14.02 -13.95
C ALA A 459 -1.57 -15.16 -13.33
N ALA A 460 -1.22 -16.20 -14.10
CA ALA A 460 -0.59 -17.39 -13.55
C ALA A 460 0.72 -17.11 -12.83
N PRO A 461 1.61 -16.24 -13.33
CA PRO A 461 2.87 -15.99 -12.61
C PRO A 461 2.72 -15.30 -11.27
N LEU A 462 1.53 -14.77 -10.95
CA LEU A 462 1.32 -14.01 -9.73
C LEU A 462 1.16 -14.88 -8.48
N CYS A 463 0.78 -16.15 -8.64
CA CYS A 463 0.36 -16.96 -7.50
C CYS A 463 0.60 -18.44 -7.75
N TYR A 464 0.43 -19.22 -6.69
CA TYR A 464 0.52 -20.67 -6.78
C TYR A 464 -0.83 -21.26 -7.24
N ALA A 465 -0.85 -22.58 -7.43
CA ALA A 465 -2.03 -23.23 -8.02
C ALA A 465 -3.30 -23.04 -7.21
N ASP A 466 -3.16 -22.85 -5.90
CA ASP A 466 -4.31 -22.61 -5.03
C ASP A 466 -4.63 -21.11 -4.86
N GLY A 467 -3.99 -20.27 -5.62
CA GLY A 467 -4.21 -18.83 -5.56
C GLY A 467 -3.40 -18.09 -4.51
N ARG A 468 -2.64 -18.81 -3.69
CA ARG A 468 -1.83 -18.17 -2.65
C ARG A 468 -0.72 -17.35 -3.28
N LEU A 469 -0.51 -16.15 -2.76
CA LEU A 469 0.55 -15.27 -3.23
C LEU A 469 1.87 -15.66 -2.57
N PRO A 470 3.00 -15.53 -3.28
CA PRO A 470 4.30 -15.68 -2.63
C PRO A 470 4.42 -14.70 -1.47
N GLN A 471 4.96 -15.15 -0.36
CA GLN A 471 5.07 -14.34 0.84
C GLN A 471 6.25 -13.38 0.73
N LEU A 472 5.95 -12.09 0.78
CA LEU A 472 6.96 -11.04 0.84
C LEU A 472 6.95 -10.45 2.25
N LEU A 473 8.10 -9.93 2.67
CA LEU A 473 8.28 -9.60 4.08
C LEU A 473 8.06 -8.11 4.37
N ARG A 474 7.96 -7.28 3.34
CA ARG A 474 7.66 -5.88 3.53
C ARG A 474 6.98 -5.35 2.28
N ALA A 475 6.77 -4.06 2.22
CA ALA A 475 6.31 -3.45 0.98
C ALA A 475 7.52 -3.11 0.11
N ALA A 476 7.34 -3.17 -1.20
CA ALA A 476 8.40 -2.76 -2.11
C ALA A 476 8.61 -1.25 -1.99
N ARG A 477 9.86 -0.83 -2.15
CA ARG A 477 10.19 0.58 -2.07
C ARG A 477 11.40 0.88 -2.95
N PRO A 478 11.60 2.14 -3.33
CA PRO A 478 12.76 2.47 -4.15
C PRO A 478 14.06 2.17 -3.44
N THR A 479 15.09 1.84 -4.20
CA THR A 479 16.45 1.83 -3.65
C THR A 479 16.77 3.24 -3.18
N GLN A 480 17.67 3.32 -2.21
CA GLN A 480 17.97 4.60 -1.59
C GLN A 480 18.46 5.63 -2.62
N ASP A 481 19.21 5.19 -3.63
CA ASP A 481 19.69 6.10 -4.66
C ASP A 481 18.58 6.60 -5.59
N CYS A 482 17.43 5.95 -5.62
CA CYS A 482 16.29 6.36 -6.46
C CYS A 482 15.31 7.28 -5.74
N MET A 483 15.52 7.53 -4.44
CA MET A 483 14.52 8.28 -3.67
C MET A 483 14.48 9.76 -3.98
N PHE A 484 15.55 10.32 -4.54
CA PHE A 484 15.70 11.78 -4.59
C PHE A 484 15.83 12.34 -6.00
N ARG A 485 15.51 11.56 -7.02
CA ARG A 485 15.50 12.07 -8.38
C ARG A 485 14.23 11.62 -9.09
N ASP A 486 13.80 12.42 -10.04
CA ASP A 486 12.59 12.14 -10.80
C ASP A 486 12.89 11.05 -11.84
N PRO A 487 12.34 9.85 -11.69
CA PRO A 487 12.67 8.76 -12.61
C PRO A 487 12.09 8.95 -14.01
N ARG A 488 11.21 9.93 -14.20
CA ARG A 488 10.71 10.23 -15.55
C ARG A 488 11.72 11.00 -16.37
N LYS A 489 12.70 11.61 -15.72
CA LYS A 489 13.66 12.48 -16.38
C LYS A 489 15.02 11.85 -16.59
N ASP A 490 15.44 10.95 -15.70
CA ASP A 490 16.80 10.43 -15.75
C ASP A 490 16.91 9.12 -14.99
N GLY A 491 17.70 8.20 -15.52
CA GLY A 491 17.99 6.94 -14.86
C GLY A 491 16.81 5.98 -14.90
N VAL A 492 16.89 4.97 -14.05
CA VAL A 492 15.82 3.99 -13.90
C VAL A 492 15.27 4.07 -12.49
N LEU A 493 14.06 3.57 -12.31
CA LEU A 493 13.50 3.39 -10.97
C LEU A 493 13.69 1.94 -10.57
N LYS A 494 14.40 1.72 -9.46
CA LYS A 494 14.63 0.38 -8.93
C LYS A 494 13.80 0.21 -7.66
N LEU A 495 13.02 -0.86 -7.60
CA LEU A 495 12.19 -1.18 -6.45
C LEU A 495 12.62 -2.50 -5.87
N THR A 496 12.74 -2.58 -4.54
CA THR A 496 13.21 -3.79 -3.88
C THR A 496 12.20 -4.33 -2.89
N ASN A 497 12.22 -5.65 -2.74
CA ASN A 497 11.51 -6.32 -1.67
C ASN A 497 12.29 -7.58 -1.31
N VAL A 498 11.87 -8.25 -0.25
CA VAL A 498 12.47 -9.52 0.15
C VAL A 498 11.37 -10.50 0.49
N GLY A 499 11.64 -11.78 0.27
CA GLY A 499 10.67 -12.82 0.53
C GLY A 499 11.24 -13.92 1.41
N ALA A 500 10.33 -14.62 2.10
CA ALA A 500 10.70 -15.78 2.89
C ALA A 500 11.22 -16.87 1.97
N TYR A 501 12.27 -17.55 2.42
CA TYR A 501 12.96 -18.56 1.65
C TYR A 501 13.28 -19.70 2.62
N ALA A 502 13.66 -20.84 2.08
CA ALA A 502 13.84 -22.05 2.89
C ALA A 502 14.82 -21.83 4.05
N ASN A 503 14.56 -22.51 5.15
CA ASN A 503 15.45 -22.58 6.31
C ASN A 503 15.72 -21.21 6.96
N GLY A 504 14.73 -20.35 6.92
CA GLY A 504 14.85 -19.02 7.54
C GLY A 504 15.68 -18.03 6.76
N LYS A 505 16.06 -18.38 5.54
CA LYS A 505 16.76 -17.45 4.66
C LYS A 505 15.79 -16.52 3.98
N ILE A 506 16.32 -15.48 3.36
CA ILE A 506 15.51 -14.58 2.55
C ILE A 506 16.07 -14.51 1.14
N GLY A 507 15.17 -14.29 0.20
CA GLY A 507 15.54 -13.93 -1.16
C GLY A 507 15.16 -12.49 -1.41
N GLY A 508 15.78 -11.86 -2.41
CA GLY A 508 15.48 -10.49 -2.74
C GLY A 508 15.02 -10.35 -4.17
N VAL A 509 14.31 -9.25 -4.43
CA VAL A 509 13.91 -8.90 -5.79
C VAL A 509 14.22 -7.43 -6.03
N ILE A 510 14.73 -7.14 -7.23
CA ILE A 510 14.82 -5.76 -7.72
C ILE A 510 14.07 -5.70 -9.03
N ALA A 511 13.01 -4.89 -9.08
CA ALA A 511 12.31 -4.59 -10.32
C ALA A 511 12.81 -3.25 -10.82
N VAL A 512 13.01 -3.14 -12.12
CA VAL A 512 13.63 -1.97 -12.74
C VAL A 512 12.70 -1.47 -13.85
N TYR A 513 12.38 -0.17 -13.79
CA TYR A 513 11.51 0.46 -14.78
C TYR A 513 12.22 1.67 -15.37
N ASN A 514 12.24 1.75 -16.70
CA ASN A 514 12.75 2.93 -17.39
C ASN A 514 11.56 3.77 -17.85
N LEU A 515 11.32 4.87 -17.16
CA LEU A 515 10.20 5.77 -17.47
C LEU A 515 10.60 6.91 -18.38
N THR A 516 11.84 6.90 -18.88
CA THR A 516 12.34 7.97 -19.74
C THR A 516 12.14 7.62 -21.20
N HIS A 517 12.48 8.56 -22.05
CA HIS A 517 12.38 8.37 -23.51
C HIS A 517 13.68 7.92 -24.14
N GLN A 518 14.67 7.52 -23.34
CA GLN A 518 15.97 7.10 -23.80
C GLN A 518 16.39 5.81 -23.12
N GLU A 519 17.28 5.06 -23.76
CA GLU A 519 17.90 3.92 -23.11
C GLU A 519 18.68 4.39 -21.88
N GLN A 520 18.64 3.61 -20.82
CA GLN A 520 19.36 3.92 -19.58
C GLN A 520 20.28 2.78 -19.21
N THR A 521 21.47 3.14 -18.72
CA THR A 521 22.39 2.19 -18.11
C THR A 521 22.20 2.27 -16.60
N TYR A 522 22.23 1.12 -15.92
CA TYR A 522 22.02 1.09 -14.47
C TYR A 522 22.82 -0.05 -13.86
N ARG A 523 22.98 0.02 -12.56
CA ARG A 523 23.76 -0.96 -11.80
C ARG A 523 22.88 -1.52 -10.68
N ILE A 524 22.97 -2.84 -10.46
CA ILE A 524 22.32 -3.49 -9.33
C ILE A 524 23.33 -4.36 -8.59
N GLY A 525 23.11 -4.56 -7.31
CA GLY A 525 23.92 -5.41 -6.49
C GLY A 525 23.25 -5.70 -5.17
N ALA A 526 23.85 -6.59 -4.38
CA ALA A 526 23.28 -6.98 -3.10
C ALA A 526 23.10 -5.79 -2.16
N SER A 527 23.96 -4.78 -2.28
CA SER A 527 23.88 -3.61 -1.41
C SER A 527 22.63 -2.77 -1.66
N ASP A 528 21.96 -2.96 -2.80
CA ASP A 528 20.69 -2.26 -3.06
C ASP A 528 19.55 -2.80 -2.21
N ILE A 529 19.70 -4.00 -1.65
CA ILE A 529 18.69 -4.63 -0.82
C ILE A 529 19.24 -4.69 0.59
N PRO A 530 18.78 -3.81 1.50
CA PRO A 530 19.42 -3.73 2.82
C PRO A 530 19.50 -5.05 3.56
N GLU A 531 18.50 -5.90 3.43
CA GLU A 531 18.47 -7.19 4.12
C GLU A 531 19.53 -8.16 3.60
N LEU A 532 20.07 -7.91 2.40
CA LEU A 532 21.10 -8.75 1.80
C LEU A 532 22.47 -8.07 1.75
N SER A 533 22.57 -6.87 2.29
CA SER A 533 23.84 -6.14 2.27
C SER A 533 24.92 -6.95 2.97
N GLY A 534 26.09 -7.01 2.35
CA GLY A 534 27.22 -7.76 2.89
C GLY A 534 27.22 -9.23 2.53
N LYS A 535 26.25 -9.70 1.74
CA LYS A 535 26.15 -11.11 1.39
C LYS A 535 26.51 -11.34 -0.08
N ASN A 536 27.22 -12.42 -0.33
CA ASN A 536 27.47 -12.87 -1.70
C ASN A 536 26.18 -13.49 -2.23
N CYS A 537 25.75 -13.10 -3.42
CA CYS A 537 24.49 -13.52 -3.96
C CYS A 537 24.61 -13.95 -5.41
N TRP A 538 23.76 -14.91 -5.80
CA TRP A 538 23.47 -15.11 -7.20
C TRP A 538 22.46 -14.02 -7.61
N ILE A 539 22.64 -13.49 -8.82
CA ILE A 539 21.68 -12.57 -9.42
C ILE A 539 21.08 -13.27 -10.62
N TYR A 540 19.77 -13.51 -10.59
CA TYR A 540 19.06 -14.17 -11.65
C TYR A 540 18.24 -13.14 -12.43
N ASP A 541 18.54 -13.01 -13.74
CA ASP A 541 17.85 -12.09 -14.64
C ASP A 541 16.61 -12.82 -15.17
N CYS A 542 15.44 -12.40 -14.70
CA CYS A 542 14.21 -13.14 -14.99
C CYS A 542 13.77 -13.04 -16.45
N ARG A 543 13.97 -11.88 -17.07
CA ARG A 543 13.55 -11.70 -18.45
C ARG A 543 14.43 -12.47 -19.44
N ASN A 544 15.73 -12.52 -19.16
CA ASN A 544 16.69 -13.14 -20.06
C ASN A 544 17.02 -14.56 -19.67
N GLN A 545 16.62 -15.02 -18.51
CA GLN A 545 16.92 -16.35 -17.96
C GLN A 545 18.41 -16.61 -17.98
N THR A 546 19.15 -15.68 -17.36
CA THR A 546 20.59 -15.83 -17.14
C THR A 546 20.89 -15.55 -15.68
N ALA A 547 22.05 -15.99 -15.22
CA ALA A 547 22.43 -15.77 -13.84
C ALA A 547 23.93 -15.61 -13.70
N ALA A 548 24.34 -14.97 -12.62
CA ALA A 548 25.75 -14.80 -12.31
C ALA A 548 25.92 -14.73 -10.80
N ALA A 549 27.04 -15.26 -10.31
CA ALA A 549 27.42 -15.12 -8.91
C ALA A 549 28.14 -13.79 -8.75
N CYS A 550 27.77 -13.04 -7.71
CA CYS A 550 28.36 -11.75 -7.42
C CYS A 550 28.75 -11.68 -5.97
N SER A 551 29.94 -11.14 -5.70
CA SER A 551 30.34 -10.92 -4.32
C SER A 551 29.55 -9.76 -3.72
N ALA A 552 29.62 -9.63 -2.40
CA ALA A 552 28.84 -8.63 -1.67
C ALA A 552 29.11 -7.20 -2.15
N GLU A 553 30.33 -6.91 -2.58
CA GLU A 553 30.72 -5.56 -3.02
C GLU A 553 30.55 -5.35 -4.51
N GLU A 554 30.29 -6.39 -5.28
CA GLU A 554 30.14 -6.26 -6.72
C GLU A 554 28.74 -5.80 -7.10
N GLY A 555 28.70 -5.07 -8.21
CA GLY A 555 27.43 -4.82 -8.89
C GLY A 555 27.55 -5.27 -10.31
N ARG A 556 26.44 -5.35 -10.99
CA ARG A 556 26.41 -5.66 -12.41
C ARG A 556 25.70 -4.55 -13.15
N GLU A 557 26.23 -4.21 -14.30
CA GLU A 557 25.65 -3.16 -15.14
C GLU A 557 24.78 -3.77 -16.22
N TYR A 558 23.68 -3.10 -16.49
CA TYR A 558 22.73 -3.50 -17.51
C TYR A 558 22.23 -2.27 -18.23
N ARG A 559 21.59 -2.48 -19.38
CA ARG A 559 20.91 -1.45 -20.14
C ARG A 559 19.44 -1.79 -20.23
N LEU A 560 18.61 -0.76 -20.28
CA LEU A 560 17.17 -0.95 -20.39
C LEU A 560 16.63 0.07 -21.38
N ALA A 561 15.94 -0.42 -22.41
CA ALA A 561 15.38 0.45 -23.43
C ALA A 561 14.33 1.39 -22.85
N ALA A 562 14.11 2.50 -23.55
CA ALA A 562 13.10 3.48 -23.13
C ALA A 562 11.75 2.79 -22.95
N GLY A 563 11.10 3.05 -21.80
CA GLY A 563 9.79 2.52 -21.52
C GLY A 563 9.75 1.06 -21.14
N ASP A 564 10.89 0.39 -21.08
CA ASP A 564 10.93 -1.04 -20.79
C ASP A 564 11.09 -1.29 -19.31
N PHE A 565 11.01 -2.58 -18.94
CA PHE A 565 11.11 -3.00 -17.54
C PHE A 565 11.73 -4.39 -17.47
N THR A 566 12.26 -4.72 -16.30
CA THR A 566 12.79 -6.05 -16.03
C THR A 566 12.81 -6.28 -14.53
N TRP A 567 13.18 -7.49 -14.13
CA TRP A 567 13.37 -7.75 -12.70
C TRP A 567 14.38 -8.87 -12.51
N PHE A 568 14.97 -8.88 -11.31
CA PHE A 568 16.05 -9.79 -10.95
C PHE A 568 15.75 -10.37 -9.58
N LEU A 569 16.12 -11.64 -9.40
CA LEU A 569 16.03 -12.30 -8.11
C LEU A 569 17.43 -12.47 -7.54
N PHE A 570 17.55 -12.29 -6.23
CA PHE A 570 18.81 -12.42 -5.49
C PHE A 570 18.65 -13.57 -4.50
N VAL A 571 19.53 -14.57 -4.60
CA VAL A 571 19.57 -15.66 -3.62
C VAL A 571 20.99 -15.77 -3.10
N GLU A 572 21.12 -15.98 -1.79
CA GLU A 572 22.44 -16.02 -1.16
C GLU A 572 23.24 -17.21 -1.68
N ASP A 573 24.52 -16.99 -1.97
CA ASP A 573 25.42 -18.03 -2.44
C ASP A 573 26.33 -18.43 -1.28
N THR A 574 26.09 -19.62 -0.71
CA THR A 574 26.88 -20.10 0.41
C THR A 574 27.69 -21.33 0.06
N GLU A 575 27.19 -22.24 -0.79
CA GLU A 575 27.83 -23.51 -1.05
C GLU A 575 28.02 -23.81 -2.54
N GLY A 576 27.75 -22.83 -3.39
CA GLY A 576 27.94 -22.99 -4.82
C GLY A 576 26.77 -23.54 -5.60
N LYS A 577 25.73 -23.99 -4.94
CA LYS A 577 24.48 -24.45 -5.56
C LYS A 577 23.30 -23.96 -4.76
N THR A 578 22.22 -23.55 -5.43
CA THR A 578 21.00 -23.15 -4.73
C THR A 578 19.81 -23.20 -5.66
N PHE A 579 18.59 -23.25 -5.08
CA PHE A 579 17.36 -23.14 -5.86
C PHE A 579 16.98 -21.66 -6.00
N VAL A 580 16.45 -21.31 -7.18
CA VAL A 580 15.86 -19.99 -7.40
C VAL A 580 14.38 -20.01 -7.01
N GLY A 581 13.73 -21.14 -7.24
CA GLY A 581 12.31 -21.31 -7.07
C GLY A 581 11.66 -21.69 -8.39
N LEU A 582 10.38 -21.39 -8.53
CA LEU A 582 9.63 -21.67 -9.75
C LEU A 582 9.81 -20.50 -10.71
N VAL A 583 10.51 -20.74 -11.82
CA VAL A 583 10.86 -19.65 -12.72
C VAL A 583 9.70 -19.23 -13.62
N ASP A 584 8.59 -19.96 -13.58
CA ASP A 584 7.37 -19.52 -14.26
C ASP A 584 6.57 -18.52 -13.42
N LYS A 585 7.04 -18.19 -12.23
CA LYS A 585 6.42 -17.14 -11.38
C LYS A 585 7.31 -15.91 -11.38
N TYR A 586 6.71 -14.74 -11.08
CA TYR A 586 7.52 -13.52 -10.93
C TYR A 586 8.50 -13.68 -9.77
N ILE A 587 8.00 -14.17 -8.65
CA ILE A 587 8.77 -14.39 -7.43
C ILE A 587 8.19 -15.63 -6.79
N SER A 588 9.05 -16.53 -6.28
CA SER A 588 8.52 -17.73 -5.65
C SER A 588 9.49 -18.32 -4.64
N PHE A 589 10.11 -17.47 -3.82
CA PHE A 589 11.10 -17.98 -2.86
C PHE A 589 10.49 -19.01 -1.92
N ASP A 590 9.25 -18.80 -1.46
CA ASP A 590 8.63 -19.75 -0.53
C ASP A 590 8.07 -20.99 -1.21
N ALA A 591 8.26 -21.14 -2.52
CA ALA A 591 8.02 -22.43 -3.15
C ALA A 591 9.07 -23.46 -2.74
N VAL A 592 10.26 -23.00 -2.31
CA VAL A 592 11.30 -23.88 -1.78
C VAL A 592 10.97 -24.12 -0.31
N LEU A 593 10.39 -25.27 -0.02
CA LEU A 593 9.85 -25.54 1.31
C LEU A 593 10.95 -25.82 2.33
N TRP A 594 12.01 -26.50 1.89
CA TRP A 594 13.22 -26.70 2.67
C TRP A 594 14.36 -26.97 1.70
N MET A 595 15.60 -26.80 2.16
CA MET A 595 16.75 -26.92 1.29
C MET A 595 17.99 -27.25 2.12
N HIS A 596 18.83 -28.15 1.62
CA HIS A 596 20.14 -28.44 2.19
C HIS A 596 21.19 -28.29 1.11
N GLU A 597 22.27 -27.59 1.43
CA GLU A 597 23.43 -27.39 0.57
C GLU A 597 24.64 -27.91 1.32
N ILE A 598 25.06 -29.13 1.06
CA ILE A 598 26.14 -29.76 1.81
C ILE A 598 27.06 -30.50 0.86
N GLY A 599 28.36 -30.18 0.92
CA GLY A 599 29.37 -30.96 0.21
C GLY A 599 29.20 -30.99 -1.29
N GLY A 600 28.78 -29.91 -1.87
CA GLY A 600 28.56 -29.82 -3.30
C GLY A 600 27.25 -30.40 -3.78
N ARG A 601 26.41 -30.84 -2.86
CA ARG A 601 25.10 -31.41 -3.18
C ARG A 601 24.01 -30.48 -2.71
N LEU A 602 22.96 -30.37 -3.51
CA LEU A 602 21.79 -29.59 -3.19
C LEU A 602 20.59 -30.51 -3.16
N MET A 603 19.76 -30.36 -2.12
CA MET A 603 18.53 -31.16 -2.01
C MET A 603 17.47 -30.26 -1.42
N GLY A 604 16.26 -30.32 -1.95
CA GLY A 604 15.17 -29.56 -1.42
C GLY A 604 13.83 -30.02 -1.93
N GLU A 605 12.78 -29.55 -1.26
CA GLU A 605 11.41 -29.82 -1.68
C GLU A 605 10.80 -28.57 -2.26
N ILE A 606 10.22 -28.70 -3.44
CA ILE A 606 9.63 -27.58 -4.18
C ILE A 606 8.12 -27.82 -4.23
N CYS A 607 7.31 -26.82 -3.89
CA CYS A 607 5.87 -26.97 -3.98
C CYS A 607 5.46 -27.02 -5.46
N GLY A 608 4.28 -27.56 -5.73
CA GLY A 608 3.82 -27.80 -7.08
C GLY A 608 3.83 -26.55 -7.94
N GLY A 609 4.45 -26.67 -9.09
CA GLY A 609 4.53 -25.59 -10.06
C GLY A 609 4.97 -26.17 -11.38
N LYS A 610 5.35 -25.30 -12.30
CA LYS A 610 5.65 -25.73 -13.65
C LYS A 610 7.13 -26.03 -13.83
N THR A 611 8.01 -25.07 -13.50
CA THR A 611 9.42 -25.20 -13.79
C THR A 611 10.26 -24.73 -12.62
N VAL A 612 11.07 -25.59 -12.04
CA VAL A 612 12.00 -25.17 -11.00
C VAL A 612 13.35 -24.81 -11.62
N GLY A 613 13.95 -23.73 -11.11
CA GLY A 613 15.28 -23.31 -11.51
C GLY A 613 16.27 -23.50 -10.38
N PHE A 614 17.47 -23.93 -10.70
CA PHE A 614 18.54 -23.97 -9.74
C PHE A 614 19.84 -23.54 -10.40
N LEU A 615 20.79 -23.18 -9.55
CA LEU A 615 22.05 -22.55 -9.98
C LEU A 615 23.20 -23.37 -9.43
N SER A 616 24.25 -23.51 -10.24
CA SER A 616 25.44 -24.21 -9.81
C SER A 616 26.69 -23.59 -10.42
N LYS A 617 27.73 -23.34 -9.61
CA LYS A 617 29.01 -22.88 -10.11
C LYS A 617 29.72 -23.96 -10.89
N GLU A 618 29.60 -25.21 -10.45
CA GLU A 618 30.27 -26.32 -11.10
C GLU A 618 29.27 -27.11 -11.92
N PRO A 619 29.72 -27.81 -12.95
CA PRO A 619 28.80 -28.58 -13.76
C PRO A 619 28.04 -29.62 -12.92
N VAL A 620 26.74 -29.70 -13.19
CA VAL A 620 25.87 -30.68 -12.52
C VAL A 620 26.03 -32.03 -13.17
N LYS A 621 26.25 -33.03 -12.36
CA LYS A 621 26.47 -34.40 -12.85
C LYS A 621 25.20 -35.22 -12.85
N ARG A 622 24.32 -35.02 -11.87
CA ARG A 622 23.13 -35.83 -11.75
C ARG A 622 22.03 -35.08 -11.05
N VAL A 623 20.79 -35.27 -11.52
CA VAL A 623 19.61 -34.67 -10.91
C VAL A 623 18.60 -35.77 -10.67
N LEU A 624 18.13 -35.90 -9.44
CA LEU A 624 17.06 -36.82 -9.07
C LEU A 624 15.81 -36.02 -8.72
N CYS A 625 14.66 -36.49 -9.16
CA CYS A 625 13.37 -35.91 -8.81
C CYS A 625 12.51 -37.01 -8.22
N ASN A 626 12.19 -36.87 -6.94
CA ASN A 626 11.46 -37.93 -6.20
C ASN A 626 12.13 -39.28 -6.34
N GLY A 627 13.46 -39.30 -6.31
CA GLY A 627 14.25 -40.49 -6.36
C GLY A 627 14.55 -41.01 -7.76
N GLU A 628 13.96 -40.45 -8.79
CA GLU A 628 14.20 -40.88 -10.16
C GLU A 628 15.23 -39.98 -10.84
N ASP A 629 16.11 -40.61 -11.62
CA ASP A 629 17.13 -39.87 -12.36
C ASP A 629 16.49 -39.12 -13.52
N VAL A 630 16.51 -37.79 -13.48
CA VAL A 630 15.94 -36.96 -14.52
C VAL A 630 17.00 -36.09 -15.20
N THR A 631 18.27 -36.46 -15.07
CA THR A 631 19.36 -35.67 -15.58
C THR A 631 19.20 -35.32 -17.05
N ALA A 632 18.74 -36.27 -17.87
CA ALA A 632 18.56 -36.03 -19.30
C ALA A 632 17.45 -35.04 -19.63
N GLN A 633 16.56 -34.77 -18.67
CA GLN A 633 15.42 -33.87 -18.87
C GLN A 633 15.71 -32.44 -18.45
N VAL A 634 16.87 -32.22 -17.82
CA VAL A 634 17.23 -30.88 -17.32
C VAL A 634 17.79 -30.05 -18.46
N GLU A 635 17.25 -28.85 -18.60
CA GLU A 635 17.79 -27.90 -19.57
C GLU A 635 18.89 -27.07 -18.90
N LYS A 636 20.02 -26.96 -19.55
CA LYS A 636 21.15 -26.19 -19.01
C LYS A 636 21.35 -24.90 -19.79
N LYS A 637 21.49 -23.80 -19.09
CA LYS A 637 21.83 -22.50 -19.68
C LYS A 637 22.98 -21.91 -18.84
N ASP A 638 24.20 -22.29 -19.18
CA ASP A 638 25.38 -21.85 -18.43
C ASP A 638 25.28 -22.36 -17.00
N CYS A 639 25.17 -21.49 -16.00
CA CYS A 639 25.07 -21.91 -14.60
C CYS A 639 23.62 -22.13 -14.14
N LEU A 640 22.65 -21.90 -15.00
CA LEU A 640 21.23 -22.06 -14.69
C LEU A 640 20.72 -23.37 -15.24
N TYR A 641 19.98 -24.10 -14.42
CA TYR A 641 19.40 -25.39 -14.78
C TYR A 641 17.89 -25.34 -14.54
N LEU A 642 17.11 -25.86 -15.49
CA LEU A 642 15.66 -25.83 -15.45
C LEU A 642 15.11 -27.25 -15.52
N LEU A 643 14.13 -27.54 -14.66
CA LEU A 643 13.51 -28.85 -14.62
C LEU A 643 11.99 -28.69 -14.55
N GLU A 644 11.28 -29.37 -15.47
CA GLU A 644 9.81 -29.36 -15.48
C GLU A 644 9.27 -30.26 -14.36
N LEU A 645 8.31 -29.73 -13.59
CA LEU A 645 7.73 -30.46 -12.47
C LEU A 645 6.29 -30.93 -12.71
N ASN A 646 5.65 -30.45 -13.77
CA ASN A 646 4.30 -30.88 -14.15
C ASN A 646 3.26 -30.70 -13.04
N GLY A 647 3.39 -29.63 -12.26
CA GLY A 647 2.40 -29.28 -11.27
C GLY A 647 2.45 -30.03 -9.97
N GLN A 648 3.43 -30.90 -9.77
CA GLN A 648 3.48 -31.72 -8.57
C GLN A 648 4.58 -31.28 -7.64
N ASN A 649 4.36 -31.45 -6.33
CA ASN A 649 5.44 -31.24 -5.37
C ASN A 649 6.56 -32.24 -5.66
N ALA A 650 7.79 -31.81 -5.47
CA ALA A 650 8.92 -32.62 -5.81
C ALA A 650 10.08 -32.44 -4.84
N VAL A 651 10.74 -33.53 -4.50
CA VAL A 651 12.04 -33.48 -3.82
C VAL A 651 13.10 -33.59 -4.89
N VAL A 652 13.89 -32.53 -5.05
CA VAL A 652 14.90 -32.47 -6.10
C VAL A 652 16.28 -32.54 -5.46
N GLU A 653 17.13 -33.45 -5.99
CA GLU A 653 18.51 -33.61 -5.54
C GLU A 653 19.42 -33.29 -6.71
N VAL A 654 20.46 -32.52 -6.45
CA VAL A 654 21.41 -32.08 -7.47
C VAL A 654 22.82 -32.40 -7.00
N GLU A 655 23.59 -33.13 -7.83
CA GLU A 655 24.98 -33.47 -7.54
C GLU A 655 25.93 -32.82 -8.53
#